data_c6b084e033865b883ac440d407d0bdbd
#
_entry.id   c6b084e033865b883ac440d407d0bdbd
#
_cell.length_a   1.000
_cell.length_b   1.000
_cell.length_c   1.000
_cell.angle_alpha   90.00
_cell.angle_beta   90.00
_cell.angle_gamma   90.00
#
_symmetry.space_group_name_H-M   'P 1'
#
loop_
_entity.id
_entity.type
_entity.pdbx_description
1 polymer ?
#
loop_
_entity_poly.entity_id
_entity_poly.type
_entity_poly.pdbx_seq_one_letter_code
_entity_poly.pdbx_strand_id
1 'polypeptide(L)'
;MKIKFKRLDYQEQCRDQILGVFKGIDLRESENDAQRIANPVFEIGVIKDLLLENIENLRSKQKITQGSVGIDKSLNCDILMETGTGKTFCFLECVYALHKNYRLSKFIVLTPSNAIKLGVLKSVEITREFFKSEYSTHLESYEDIERFILASNHKCCVLVMTFSAFNKEKNTINQSCLENTNLFNGAKSYMQALASMCPIVIMDEPHRFLGDKTKKYLEQLNALLTLRFGATFKDDYNNLIYALDSKKAFDCALVKSISVASVGESDECFLELKGIEKRNGYEAMINYTDLENKTQSVKVKEHDNLGVVTQISALEDYIVEKITKTEIRFLNGFNLLLDQKEPFSHLLEGEQEVMLKEAIKSHFEREEGLFKKGIKALCMVFISGVNSYLSENEKPAKLALLFEKLYQQKLEEVLKKPLDENYRAYLERTKDNIQKVHGGYFAKSNKKSDEAQVIALILKEKEKLLSFDSDLRFIFSQWALQEGWDNPNVMTICKLAPSHSNITKLQQIGRGLRLAVNDKGERITKEHADFDFVNELVVIVPQVEGDFVGAIQQEISEHSLIKQEFSAEELEKSGVVKKGYYGVLLETLEGLGFGEKTGDENFKLTLNQNEFLKKEPELERLKDEKYLNFEKLKDFLKDRLVGNPRVRNKNERKTEKIKINKENFKKFETLWAGLNHQARIAYAIDSESLIDEIIKNINSSFEISSKSVSVTMHKKVETMGNNATTKTFERESACVWSLHEFISALSNKVKLSFKSVAKVLEKIDENKFEQIKKNEQEGLRRLEELFLEIIYQNIKDKISYQMRETTIKNRKNDAFYDEKGEIREFLDGSLGVDKYEIKNSSAQERCLYENFMQVDSEIEKDTIEESNDTKIIVFGKLPRVKIPVGLNQTYSPDFGYVVENNDKKVLLVVETKGVENENELRDEEKRKISTAKKFFEALKKQGVNIEYKTKMNKDQLSALINEVLNRKD
;
A
#
# COMPACT_ATOMS: atom_id res chain seq x y z
N MET A 1 11.06 26.66 17.07
CA MET A 1 11.56 26.22 15.74
C MET A 1 10.77 26.93 14.67
N LYS A 2 11.39 27.45 13.59
CA LYS A 2 10.70 28.01 12.42
C LYS A 2 10.96 27.11 11.21
N ILE A 3 9.92 26.70 10.52
CA ILE A 3 10.04 25.91 9.30
C ILE A 3 10.65 26.76 8.19
N LYS A 4 11.74 26.28 7.59
CA LYS A 4 12.37 26.93 6.44
C LYS A 4 11.69 26.44 5.16
N PHE A 5 11.15 27.38 4.39
CA PHE A 5 10.55 27.07 3.11
C PHE A 5 11.60 27.12 2.00
N LYS A 6 11.58 26.10 1.15
CA LYS A 6 12.35 26.03 -0.09
C LYS A 6 11.39 25.58 -1.16
N ARG A 7 11.39 26.30 -2.27
CA ARG A 7 10.63 25.94 -3.47
C ARG A 7 11.24 24.70 -4.09
N LEU A 8 10.39 23.77 -4.51
CA LEU A 8 10.78 22.55 -5.18
C LEU A 8 10.39 22.61 -6.66
N ASP A 9 11.16 21.97 -7.53
CA ASP A 9 11.01 22.07 -8.98
C ASP A 9 9.58 21.77 -9.47
N TYR A 10 8.92 20.77 -8.91
CA TYR A 10 7.55 20.42 -9.27
C TYR A 10 6.53 21.50 -8.82
N GLN A 11 6.82 22.26 -7.78
CA GLN A 11 6.00 23.38 -7.32
C GLN A 11 6.16 24.58 -8.28
N GLU A 12 7.39 24.83 -8.74
CA GLU A 12 7.64 25.81 -9.81
C GLU A 12 6.91 25.46 -11.09
N GLN A 13 7.00 24.19 -11.52
CA GLN A 13 6.28 23.72 -12.69
C GLN A 13 4.76 23.94 -12.55
N CYS A 14 4.17 23.64 -11.38
CA CYS A 14 2.76 23.88 -11.13
C CYS A 14 2.40 25.36 -11.28
N ARG A 15 3.16 26.25 -10.64
CA ARG A 15 3.00 27.70 -10.77
C ARG A 15 3.08 28.16 -12.23
N ASP A 16 4.10 27.72 -12.96
CA ASP A 16 4.35 28.14 -14.34
C ASP A 16 3.27 27.63 -15.30
N GLN A 17 2.72 26.45 -15.05
CA GLN A 17 1.56 25.94 -15.78
C GLN A 17 0.34 26.85 -15.59
N ILE A 18 0.06 27.27 -14.35
CA ILE A 18 -1.08 28.15 -14.05
C ILE A 18 -0.87 29.54 -14.67
N LEU A 19 0.33 30.11 -14.58
CA LEU A 19 0.65 31.38 -15.25
C LEU A 19 0.52 31.26 -16.76
N GLY A 20 0.90 30.13 -17.33
CA GLY A 20 0.83 29.85 -18.76
C GLY A 20 -0.57 29.93 -19.37
N VAL A 21 -1.63 29.77 -18.57
CA VAL A 21 -3.03 29.89 -19.01
C VAL A 21 -3.29 31.26 -19.62
N PHE A 22 -2.73 32.32 -19.04
CA PHE A 22 -2.92 33.69 -19.48
C PHE A 22 -1.81 34.20 -20.40
N LYS A 23 -0.98 33.34 -20.95
CA LYS A 23 0.12 33.75 -21.82
C LYS A 23 -0.38 34.48 -23.07
N GLY A 24 0.12 35.70 -23.33
CA GLY A 24 -0.26 36.52 -24.48
C GLY A 24 -1.65 37.16 -24.36
N ILE A 25 -2.26 37.11 -23.16
CA ILE A 25 -3.56 37.75 -22.90
C ILE A 25 -3.34 39.08 -22.20
N ASP A 26 -3.88 40.15 -22.75
CA ASP A 26 -3.96 41.46 -22.11
C ASP A 26 -5.22 41.52 -21.27
N LEU A 27 -5.05 41.63 -19.97
CA LEU A 27 -6.15 41.85 -19.02
C LEU A 27 -6.49 43.35 -19.01
N ARG A 28 -7.73 43.68 -19.35
CA ARG A 28 -8.23 45.05 -19.33
C ARG A 28 -8.74 45.41 -17.94
N GLU A 29 -8.47 46.65 -17.53
CA GLU A 29 -9.09 47.19 -16.32
C GLU A 29 -10.60 47.22 -16.52
N SER A 30 -11.38 46.83 -15.51
CA SER A 30 -12.83 46.85 -15.59
C SER A 30 -13.32 48.31 -15.74
N GLU A 31 -14.32 48.54 -16.59
CA GLU A 31 -14.92 49.89 -16.78
C GLU A 31 -15.51 50.48 -15.47
N ASN A 32 -15.73 49.62 -14.45
CA ASN A 32 -16.13 50.01 -13.12
C ASN A 32 -14.98 50.53 -12.23
N ASP A 33 -13.93 50.97 -12.79
CA ASP A 33 -12.64 51.31 -12.17
C ASP A 33 -12.67 52.53 -11.25
N ALA A 34 -13.78 53.24 -11.20
CA ALA A 34 -13.95 54.41 -10.32
C ALA A 34 -13.75 54.07 -8.83
N GLN A 35 -13.79 52.78 -8.45
CA GLN A 35 -13.58 52.32 -7.07
C GLN A 35 -12.40 51.36 -6.89
N ARG A 36 -11.70 50.95 -7.93
CA ARG A 36 -10.49 50.05 -7.91
C ARG A 36 -10.63 48.85 -6.96
N ILE A 37 -11.76 48.15 -6.99
CA ILE A 37 -12.01 46.98 -6.14
C ILE A 37 -12.13 45.66 -6.87
N ALA A 38 -12.24 45.62 -8.19
CA ALA A 38 -12.36 44.44 -9.02
C ALA A 38 -11.03 44.01 -9.64
N ASN A 39 -10.90 42.74 -9.99
CA ASN A 39 -9.80 42.22 -10.81
C ASN A 39 -9.91 42.77 -12.22
N PRO A 40 -8.77 42.97 -12.92
CA PRO A 40 -8.79 43.17 -14.38
C PRO A 40 -9.42 41.97 -15.08
N VAL A 41 -10.16 42.19 -16.15
CA VAL A 41 -10.96 41.19 -16.85
C VAL A 41 -10.58 41.05 -18.30
N PHE A 42 -11.04 40.00 -18.94
CA PHE A 42 -11.00 39.78 -20.37
C PHE A 42 -12.37 39.29 -20.86
N GLU A 43 -12.66 39.53 -22.11
CA GLU A 43 -13.85 39.03 -22.77
C GLU A 43 -13.57 37.61 -23.28
N ILE A 44 -14.13 36.60 -22.61
CA ILE A 44 -13.92 35.18 -22.98
C ILE A 44 -14.23 34.95 -24.47
N GLY A 45 -15.26 35.56 -25.01
CA GLY A 45 -15.64 35.39 -26.40
C GLY A 45 -14.57 35.85 -27.41
N VAL A 46 -13.71 36.82 -27.05
CA VAL A 46 -12.65 37.35 -27.92
C VAL A 46 -11.37 36.50 -27.83
N ILE A 47 -11.05 35.95 -26.68
CA ILE A 47 -9.78 35.27 -26.42
C ILE A 47 -9.93 33.76 -26.20
N LYS A 48 -11.12 33.22 -26.44
CA LYS A 48 -11.44 31.78 -26.18
C LYS A 48 -10.46 30.87 -26.90
N ASP A 49 -10.19 31.10 -28.15
CA ASP A 49 -9.30 30.25 -28.97
C ASP A 49 -7.87 30.30 -28.45
N LEU A 50 -7.37 31.47 -28.04
CA LEU A 50 -6.03 31.60 -27.45
C LEU A 50 -5.93 30.94 -26.11
N LEU A 51 -6.99 31.02 -25.26
CA LEU A 51 -7.03 30.27 -23.98
C LEU A 51 -7.00 28.76 -24.18
N LEU A 52 -7.78 28.24 -25.14
CA LEU A 52 -7.80 26.83 -25.48
C LEU A 52 -6.45 26.35 -26.01
N GLU A 53 -5.84 27.14 -26.93
CA GLU A 53 -4.48 26.87 -27.46
C GLU A 53 -3.45 26.83 -26.30
N ASN A 54 -3.47 27.80 -25.39
CA ASN A 54 -2.60 27.81 -24.23
C ASN A 54 -2.78 26.55 -23.37
N ILE A 55 -4.03 26.16 -23.07
CA ILE A 55 -4.35 24.97 -22.30
C ILE A 55 -3.84 23.71 -22.99
N GLU A 56 -4.06 23.55 -24.29
CA GLU A 56 -3.58 22.39 -25.05
C GLU A 56 -2.05 22.33 -25.08
N ASN A 57 -1.38 23.46 -25.25
CA ASN A 57 0.09 23.54 -25.18
C ASN A 57 0.62 23.15 -23.79
N LEU A 58 -0.04 23.58 -22.71
CA LEU A 58 0.33 23.24 -21.33
C LEU A 58 0.14 21.74 -21.07
N ARG A 59 -0.97 21.15 -21.52
CA ARG A 59 -1.27 19.71 -21.40
C ARG A 59 -0.23 18.88 -22.18
N SER A 60 0.08 19.30 -23.40
CA SER A 60 1.09 18.63 -24.25
C SER A 60 2.46 18.59 -23.59
N LYS A 61 2.90 19.68 -22.95
CA LYS A 61 4.16 19.73 -22.20
C LYS A 61 4.19 18.75 -21.04
N GLN A 62 3.07 18.50 -20.40
CA GLN A 62 2.92 17.56 -19.29
C GLN A 62 2.57 16.13 -19.74
N LYS A 63 2.38 15.91 -21.07
CA LYS A 63 1.90 14.64 -21.65
C LYS A 63 0.56 14.18 -21.09
N ILE A 64 -0.33 15.13 -20.77
CA ILE A 64 -1.66 14.86 -20.24
C ILE A 64 -2.63 14.59 -21.39
N THR A 65 -3.23 13.40 -21.41
CA THR A 65 -4.22 12.98 -22.40
C THR A 65 -5.64 12.90 -21.83
N GLN A 66 -5.79 12.74 -20.50
CA GLN A 66 -7.08 12.54 -19.83
C GLN A 66 -7.83 13.87 -19.65
N GLY A 67 -9.16 13.76 -19.62
CA GLY A 67 -10.07 14.87 -19.40
C GLY A 67 -10.36 15.68 -20.66
N SER A 68 -11.38 16.52 -20.59
CA SER A 68 -11.82 17.39 -21.67
C SER A 68 -11.10 18.73 -21.64
N VAL A 69 -10.98 19.36 -22.82
CA VAL A 69 -10.53 20.74 -22.98
C VAL A 69 -11.73 21.56 -23.48
N GLY A 70 -12.09 22.60 -22.76
CA GLY A 70 -13.22 23.43 -23.12
C GLY A 70 -13.45 24.59 -22.16
N ILE A 71 -14.12 25.59 -22.64
CA ILE A 71 -14.57 26.74 -21.84
C ILE A 71 -16.06 26.91 -22.12
N ASP A 72 -16.86 26.66 -21.09
CA ASP A 72 -18.31 26.87 -21.17
C ASP A 72 -18.68 28.29 -20.70
N LYS A 73 -19.28 28.42 -19.51
CA LYS A 73 -19.65 29.70 -18.91
C LYS A 73 -18.50 30.35 -18.13
N SER A 74 -17.57 29.56 -17.63
CA SER A 74 -16.42 30.00 -16.84
C SER A 74 -15.19 29.20 -17.19
N LEU A 75 -14.01 29.79 -17.02
CA LEU A 75 -12.73 29.14 -17.17
C LEU A 75 -12.40 28.35 -15.90
N ASN A 76 -12.42 27.01 -16.01
CA ASN A 76 -12.02 26.13 -14.93
C ASN A 76 -10.73 25.39 -15.35
N CYS A 77 -9.78 25.25 -14.43
CA CYS A 77 -8.56 24.47 -14.67
C CYS A 77 -8.31 23.54 -13.48
N ASP A 78 -8.03 22.29 -13.80
CA ASP A 78 -7.73 21.24 -12.83
C ASP A 78 -6.25 21.09 -12.59
N ILE A 79 -5.88 20.91 -11.33
CA ILE A 79 -4.53 20.69 -10.86
C ILE A 79 -4.54 19.43 -9.99
N LEU A 80 -4.03 18.33 -10.52
CA LEU A 80 -3.89 17.08 -9.80
C LEU A 80 -2.57 17.11 -9.03
N MET A 81 -2.65 17.05 -7.70
CA MET A 81 -1.47 16.98 -6.83
C MET A 81 -1.73 16.02 -5.68
N GLU A 82 -0.84 15.05 -5.50
CA GLU A 82 -0.92 14.05 -4.44
C GLU A 82 -0.91 14.68 -3.04
N THR A 83 -1.54 13.97 -2.09
CA THR A 83 -1.53 14.37 -0.67
C THR A 83 -0.10 14.38 -0.12
N GLY A 84 0.23 15.40 0.68
CA GLY A 84 1.57 15.55 1.24
C GLY A 84 2.58 16.29 0.38
N THR A 85 2.30 16.55 -0.92
CA THR A 85 3.21 17.26 -1.84
C THR A 85 3.18 18.79 -1.72
N GLY A 86 2.32 19.36 -0.85
CA GLY A 86 2.28 20.79 -0.57
C GLY A 86 1.30 21.58 -1.44
N LYS A 87 0.12 21.03 -1.78
CA LYS A 87 -0.97 21.73 -2.49
C LYS A 87 -1.18 23.16 -2.01
N THR A 88 -1.32 23.33 -0.68
CA THR A 88 -1.58 24.65 -0.06
C THR A 88 -0.45 25.67 -0.34
N PHE A 89 0.82 25.22 -0.31
CA PHE A 89 1.94 26.06 -0.68
C PHE A 89 1.88 26.47 -2.16
N CYS A 90 1.59 25.51 -3.06
CA CYS A 90 1.48 25.79 -4.49
C CYS A 90 0.37 26.80 -4.82
N PHE A 91 -0.84 26.62 -4.27
CA PHE A 91 -1.91 27.56 -4.60
C PHE A 91 -1.70 28.96 -3.96
N LEU A 92 -1.08 29.04 -2.78
CA LEU A 92 -0.69 30.34 -2.20
C LEU A 92 0.38 31.01 -3.08
N GLU A 93 1.38 30.26 -3.56
CA GLU A 93 2.36 30.80 -4.48
C GLU A 93 1.72 31.32 -5.78
N CYS A 94 0.73 30.57 -6.31
CA CYS A 94 -0.01 31.01 -7.49
C CYS A 94 -0.76 32.33 -7.26
N VAL A 95 -1.30 32.56 -6.07
CA VAL A 95 -1.92 33.85 -5.70
C VAL A 95 -0.91 34.98 -5.85
N TYR A 96 0.28 34.85 -5.25
CA TYR A 96 1.36 35.86 -5.39
C TYR A 96 1.83 36.02 -6.83
N ALA A 97 2.01 34.92 -7.55
CA ALA A 97 2.50 34.94 -8.92
C ALA A 97 1.49 35.57 -9.90
N LEU A 98 0.21 35.25 -9.76
CA LEU A 98 -0.88 35.86 -10.54
C LEU A 98 -1.02 37.37 -10.25
N HIS A 99 -0.88 37.74 -8.98
CA HIS A 99 -0.88 39.17 -8.60
C HIS A 99 0.29 39.91 -9.24
N LYS A 100 1.50 39.39 -9.17
CA LYS A 100 2.72 40.02 -9.71
C LYS A 100 2.69 40.16 -11.24
N ASN A 101 2.24 39.11 -11.94
CA ASN A 101 2.31 39.07 -13.41
C ASN A 101 1.09 39.70 -14.10
N TYR A 102 -0.10 39.58 -13.47
CA TYR A 102 -1.37 39.95 -14.08
C TYR A 102 -2.17 40.96 -13.27
N ARG A 103 -1.60 41.52 -12.18
CA ARG A 103 -2.24 42.46 -11.26
C ARG A 103 -3.56 41.98 -10.66
N LEU A 104 -3.80 40.64 -10.65
CA LEU A 104 -4.98 40.08 -10.01
C LEU A 104 -4.85 40.23 -8.48
N SER A 105 -5.88 40.78 -7.83
CA SER A 105 -5.80 41.16 -6.41
C SER A 105 -6.88 40.51 -5.53
N LYS A 106 -7.95 40.00 -6.12
CA LYS A 106 -9.09 39.40 -5.41
C LYS A 106 -9.14 37.88 -5.63
N PHE A 107 -8.83 37.15 -4.57
CA PHE A 107 -8.81 35.70 -4.57
C PHE A 107 -9.76 35.14 -3.50
N ILE A 108 -10.45 34.04 -3.82
CA ILE A 108 -11.32 33.35 -2.86
C ILE A 108 -10.84 31.91 -2.77
N VAL A 109 -10.49 31.44 -1.57
CA VAL A 109 -10.16 30.05 -1.29
C VAL A 109 -11.34 29.35 -0.63
N LEU A 110 -11.87 28.33 -1.30
CA LEU A 110 -12.98 27.50 -0.82
C LEU A 110 -12.44 26.20 -0.24
N THR A 111 -12.81 25.94 1.01
CA THR A 111 -12.38 24.75 1.74
C THR A 111 -13.60 23.92 2.18
N PRO A 112 -13.48 22.57 2.22
CA PRO A 112 -14.61 21.71 2.60
C PRO A 112 -14.96 21.76 4.10
N SER A 113 -14.00 22.10 4.97
CA SER A 113 -14.21 22.10 6.42
C SER A 113 -13.50 23.25 7.14
N ASN A 114 -13.94 23.55 8.37
CA ASN A 114 -13.29 24.56 9.22
C ASN A 114 -11.85 24.20 9.57
N ALA A 115 -11.52 22.93 9.72
CA ALA A 115 -10.17 22.49 10.01
C ALA A 115 -9.20 22.83 8.86
N ILE A 116 -9.62 22.59 7.60
CA ILE A 116 -8.85 22.95 6.42
C ILE A 116 -8.76 24.47 6.28
N LYS A 117 -9.84 25.20 6.52
CA LYS A 117 -9.83 26.68 6.55
C LYS A 117 -8.74 27.22 7.49
N LEU A 118 -8.73 26.74 8.74
CA LEU A 118 -7.71 27.13 9.74
C LEU A 118 -6.30 26.74 9.27
N GLY A 119 -6.14 25.58 8.63
CA GLY A 119 -4.89 25.14 8.02
C GLY A 119 -4.39 26.08 6.93
N VAL A 120 -5.27 26.56 6.05
CA VAL A 120 -4.94 27.54 5.00
C VAL A 120 -4.55 28.88 5.62
N LEU A 121 -5.31 29.42 6.56
CA LEU A 121 -4.99 30.68 7.25
C LEU A 121 -3.62 30.58 7.96
N LYS A 122 -3.35 29.47 8.63
CA LYS A 122 -2.04 29.25 9.24
C LYS A 122 -0.93 29.15 8.21
N SER A 123 -1.18 28.52 7.06
CA SER A 123 -0.22 28.46 5.95
C SER A 123 0.09 29.84 5.38
N VAL A 124 -0.91 30.73 5.24
CA VAL A 124 -0.68 32.14 4.87
C VAL A 124 0.25 32.82 5.86
N GLU A 125 0.02 32.61 7.17
CA GLU A 125 0.85 33.22 8.22
C GLU A 125 2.30 32.75 8.16
N ILE A 126 2.54 31.43 8.14
CA ILE A 126 3.90 30.87 8.23
C ILE A 126 4.71 31.04 6.95
N THR A 127 4.07 31.14 5.77
CA THR A 127 4.74 31.34 4.47
C THR A 127 4.93 32.83 4.12
N ARG A 128 4.38 33.73 4.90
CA ARG A 128 4.31 35.17 4.60
C ARG A 128 5.69 35.78 4.31
N GLU A 129 6.66 35.56 5.18
CA GLU A 129 8.01 36.13 5.01
C GLU A 129 8.74 35.53 3.79
N PHE A 130 8.54 34.24 3.53
CA PHE A 130 9.11 33.58 2.37
C PHE A 130 8.57 34.21 1.07
N PHE A 131 7.26 34.28 0.89
CA PHE A 131 6.67 34.85 -0.31
C PHE A 131 6.88 36.37 -0.43
N LYS A 132 6.93 37.08 0.68
CA LYS A 132 7.26 38.49 0.68
C LYS A 132 8.67 38.75 0.10
N SER A 133 9.66 37.94 0.46
CA SER A 133 11.02 38.04 -0.09
C SER A 133 11.07 37.73 -1.59
N GLU A 134 10.26 36.76 -2.07
CA GLU A 134 10.25 36.32 -3.48
C GLU A 134 9.45 37.25 -4.41
N TYR A 135 8.34 37.77 -3.91
CA TYR A 135 7.38 38.52 -4.75
C TYR A 135 7.31 40.01 -4.42
N SER A 136 7.99 40.47 -3.39
CA SER A 136 7.96 41.87 -2.90
C SER A 136 6.53 42.37 -2.62
N THR A 137 5.64 41.47 -2.26
CA THR A 137 4.20 41.71 -2.05
C THR A 137 3.73 41.08 -0.75
N HIS A 138 2.72 41.67 -0.15
CA HIS A 138 2.10 41.20 1.07
C HIS A 138 0.70 40.64 0.78
N LEU A 139 0.43 39.40 1.19
CA LEU A 139 -0.89 38.80 1.08
C LEU A 139 -1.68 39.08 2.38
N GLU A 140 -2.81 39.74 2.21
CA GLU A 140 -3.78 39.96 3.29
C GLU A 140 -4.89 38.90 3.25
N SER A 141 -5.06 38.14 4.33
CA SER A 141 -6.09 37.10 4.44
C SER A 141 -7.31 37.66 5.21
N TYR A 142 -8.49 37.33 4.72
CA TYR A 142 -9.76 37.76 5.26
C TYR A 142 -10.63 36.54 5.57
N GLU A 143 -11.39 36.65 6.67
CA GLU A 143 -12.48 35.72 7.00
C GLU A 143 -13.83 36.44 6.91
N ASP A 144 -13.80 37.78 6.99
CA ASP A 144 -14.94 38.67 6.91
C ASP A 144 -15.14 39.16 5.47
N ILE A 145 -16.35 38.94 4.93
CA ILE A 145 -16.71 39.26 3.56
C ILE A 145 -16.68 40.74 3.29
N GLU A 146 -17.22 41.57 4.19
CA GLU A 146 -17.32 43.03 4.02
C GLU A 146 -15.92 43.65 3.93
N ARG A 147 -15.03 43.27 4.87
CA ARG A 147 -13.65 43.76 4.88
C ARG A 147 -12.91 43.38 3.61
N PHE A 148 -13.14 42.13 3.12
CA PHE A 148 -12.54 41.69 1.86
C PHE A 148 -13.03 42.48 0.67
N ILE A 149 -14.36 42.79 0.59
CA ILE A 149 -14.94 43.56 -0.49
C ILE A 149 -14.33 44.97 -0.51
N LEU A 150 -14.21 45.61 0.63
CA LEU A 150 -13.71 46.98 0.78
C LEU A 150 -12.18 47.10 0.65
N ALA A 151 -11.46 46.00 0.59
CA ALA A 151 -10.00 46.01 0.46
C ALA A 151 -9.59 46.56 -0.91
N SER A 152 -8.55 47.41 -0.94
CA SER A 152 -8.03 48.03 -2.18
C SER A 152 -7.39 46.99 -3.11
N ASN A 153 -7.49 47.18 -4.43
CA ASN A 153 -6.82 46.38 -5.49
C ASN A 153 -5.31 46.50 -5.49
N HIS A 154 -4.74 47.51 -4.85
CA HIS A 154 -3.29 47.58 -4.70
C HIS A 154 -2.72 46.55 -3.74
N LYS A 155 -3.60 45.83 -3.05
CA LYS A 155 -3.24 44.80 -2.10
C LYS A 155 -3.59 43.43 -2.66
N CYS A 156 -2.73 42.46 -2.51
CA CYS A 156 -3.05 41.06 -2.77
C CYS A 156 -3.93 40.54 -1.63
N CYS A 157 -5.21 40.24 -1.91
CA CYS A 157 -6.21 39.90 -0.91
C CYS A 157 -6.79 38.50 -1.16
N VAL A 158 -6.86 37.68 -0.11
CA VAL A 158 -7.50 36.37 -0.16
C VAL A 158 -8.60 36.24 0.89
N LEU A 159 -9.80 35.88 0.46
CA LEU A 159 -10.91 35.50 1.34
C LEU A 159 -10.89 33.97 1.51
N VAL A 160 -10.75 33.49 2.74
CA VAL A 160 -10.77 32.04 3.01
C VAL A 160 -12.09 31.69 3.68
N MET A 161 -12.87 30.83 3.03
CA MET A 161 -14.20 30.45 3.54
C MET A 161 -14.49 28.96 3.32
N THR A 162 -15.43 28.46 4.16
CA THR A 162 -15.88 27.08 4.03
C THR A 162 -17.06 27.01 3.07
N PHE A 163 -17.21 25.85 2.44
CA PHE A 163 -18.36 25.55 1.60
C PHE A 163 -19.72 25.72 2.30
N SER A 164 -19.79 25.37 3.59
CA SER A 164 -21.01 25.54 4.38
C SER A 164 -21.50 27.00 4.45
N ALA A 165 -20.60 27.96 4.17
CA ALA A 165 -20.98 29.38 4.11
C ALA A 165 -21.79 29.73 2.86
N PHE A 166 -21.78 28.87 1.82
CA PHE A 166 -22.48 29.09 0.55
C PHE A 166 -23.83 28.41 0.42
N ASN A 167 -24.06 27.28 1.05
CA ASN A 167 -25.05 26.28 0.62
C ASN A 167 -26.46 26.50 1.21
N LYS A 168 -26.70 27.57 1.97
CA LYS A 168 -27.98 27.87 2.55
C LYS A 168 -28.38 29.33 2.26
N GLU A 169 -29.67 29.55 1.92
CA GLU A 169 -30.21 30.88 1.69
C GLU A 169 -30.04 31.82 2.87
N LYS A 170 -30.04 31.26 4.10
CA LYS A 170 -29.85 31.99 5.35
C LYS A 170 -28.41 32.38 5.66
N ASN A 171 -27.46 31.95 4.86
CA ASN A 171 -26.03 32.24 5.05
C ASN A 171 -25.77 33.73 4.75
N THR A 172 -24.81 34.34 5.45
CA THR A 172 -24.44 35.74 5.32
C THR A 172 -24.18 36.19 3.88
N ILE A 173 -23.52 35.32 3.09
CA ILE A 173 -23.19 35.62 1.69
C ILE A 173 -24.43 35.88 0.81
N ASN A 174 -25.57 35.27 1.13
CA ASN A 174 -26.83 35.38 0.41
C ASN A 174 -27.75 36.44 1.02
N GLN A 175 -27.35 37.02 2.13
CA GLN A 175 -28.15 38.09 2.78
C GLN A 175 -28.08 39.40 2.00
N SER A 176 -29.15 40.21 2.16
CA SER A 176 -29.22 41.54 1.56
C SER A 176 -28.24 42.50 2.24
N CYS A 177 -27.51 43.26 1.45
CA CYS A 177 -26.64 44.33 1.89
C CYS A 177 -27.27 45.72 1.57
N LEU A 178 -28.59 45.83 1.56
CA LEU A 178 -29.34 47.01 1.16
C LEU A 178 -28.96 48.28 1.93
N GLU A 179 -28.60 48.20 3.19
CA GLU A 179 -28.17 49.34 4.02
C GLU A 179 -26.85 49.97 3.56
N ASN A 180 -26.00 49.18 2.82
CA ASN A 180 -24.68 49.55 2.41
C ASN A 180 -24.48 49.55 0.88
N THR A 181 -25.56 49.71 0.09
CA THR A 181 -25.52 49.62 -1.38
C THR A 181 -24.50 50.57 -2.03
N ASN A 182 -24.30 51.78 -1.44
CA ASN A 182 -23.33 52.74 -1.94
C ASN A 182 -21.88 52.29 -1.74
N LEU A 183 -21.62 51.46 -0.75
CA LEU A 183 -20.29 50.90 -0.46
C LEU A 183 -19.97 49.70 -1.36
N PHE A 184 -20.98 48.97 -1.86
CA PHE A 184 -20.85 47.75 -2.61
C PHE A 184 -21.22 47.89 -4.11
N ASN A 185 -21.03 49.05 -4.66
CA ASN A 185 -21.26 49.34 -6.07
C ASN A 185 -22.67 48.99 -6.57
N GLY A 186 -23.69 49.19 -5.71
CA GLY A 186 -25.09 48.90 -6.04
C GLY A 186 -25.50 47.42 -5.90
N ALA A 187 -24.62 46.55 -5.40
CA ALA A 187 -24.94 45.14 -5.17
C ALA A 187 -26.02 44.99 -4.10
N LYS A 188 -26.99 44.10 -4.37
CA LYS A 188 -28.12 43.80 -3.46
C LYS A 188 -27.80 42.73 -2.42
N SER A 189 -26.71 41.96 -2.64
CA SER A 189 -26.25 40.93 -1.70
C SER A 189 -24.72 40.82 -1.74
N TYR A 190 -24.14 40.25 -0.69
CA TYR A 190 -22.70 39.99 -0.68
C TYR A 190 -22.24 39.09 -1.83
N MET A 191 -23.08 38.13 -2.28
CA MET A 191 -22.80 37.31 -3.45
C MET A 191 -22.64 38.17 -4.72
N GLN A 192 -23.55 39.13 -4.94
CA GLN A 192 -23.43 40.02 -6.11
C GLN A 192 -22.23 40.94 -6.00
N ALA A 193 -21.88 41.40 -4.81
CA ALA A 193 -20.69 42.20 -4.58
C ALA A 193 -19.41 41.42 -4.88
N LEU A 194 -19.31 40.16 -4.44
CA LEU A 194 -18.20 39.29 -4.76
C LEU A 194 -18.12 38.99 -6.28
N ALA A 195 -19.27 38.73 -6.90
CA ALA A 195 -19.33 38.44 -8.35
C ALA A 195 -18.87 39.64 -9.19
N SER A 196 -19.16 40.89 -8.79
CA SER A 196 -18.73 42.12 -9.49
C SER A 196 -17.22 42.34 -9.44
N MET A 197 -16.51 41.63 -8.56
CA MET A 197 -15.04 41.69 -8.45
C MET A 197 -14.30 40.75 -9.41
N CYS A 198 -15.02 39.86 -10.10
CA CYS A 198 -14.43 38.84 -10.99
C CYS A 198 -13.29 38.08 -10.29
N PRO A 199 -13.54 37.42 -9.15
CA PRO A 199 -12.47 36.84 -8.35
C PRO A 199 -11.81 35.64 -9.05
N ILE A 200 -10.57 35.35 -8.66
CA ILE A 200 -9.97 34.04 -8.90
C ILE A 200 -10.42 33.12 -7.75
N VAL A 201 -11.08 32.03 -8.09
CA VAL A 201 -11.55 31.05 -7.10
C VAL A 201 -10.59 29.87 -7.06
N ILE A 202 -10.14 29.50 -5.89
CA ILE A 202 -9.30 28.33 -5.64
C ILE A 202 -10.12 27.36 -4.80
N MET A 203 -10.34 26.16 -5.31
CA MET A 203 -11.06 25.10 -4.62
C MET A 203 -10.07 24.05 -4.12
N ASP A 204 -10.01 23.85 -2.81
CA ASP A 204 -9.23 22.75 -2.21
C ASP A 204 -10.13 21.52 -2.02
N GLU A 205 -9.71 20.34 -2.48
CA GLU A 205 -10.45 19.07 -2.49
C GLU A 205 -11.80 19.16 -3.26
N PRO A 206 -11.77 19.39 -4.58
CA PRO A 206 -12.95 19.68 -5.40
C PRO A 206 -14.02 18.59 -5.39
N HIS A 207 -13.65 17.33 -5.15
CA HIS A 207 -14.58 16.20 -5.04
C HIS A 207 -15.64 16.35 -3.92
N ARG A 208 -15.46 17.30 -3.00
CA ARG A 208 -16.41 17.63 -1.94
C ARG A 208 -17.50 18.64 -2.38
N PHE A 209 -17.37 19.22 -3.57
CA PHE A 209 -18.20 20.33 -4.07
C PHE A 209 -19.11 19.93 -5.25
N LEU A 210 -19.42 18.66 -5.46
CA LEU A 210 -20.09 18.14 -6.66
C LEU A 210 -21.62 18.32 -6.69
N GLY A 211 -22.25 18.75 -5.59
CA GLY A 211 -23.71 18.91 -5.51
C GLY A 211 -24.25 20.00 -6.45
N ASP A 212 -25.41 19.78 -7.10
CA ASP A 212 -26.01 20.71 -8.05
C ASP A 212 -26.25 22.12 -7.49
N LYS A 213 -26.65 22.21 -6.21
CA LYS A 213 -26.79 23.51 -5.53
C LYS A 213 -25.47 24.24 -5.44
N THR A 214 -24.39 23.50 -5.20
CA THR A 214 -23.03 24.06 -5.13
C THR A 214 -22.61 24.65 -6.46
N LYS A 215 -22.80 23.89 -7.54
CA LYS A 215 -22.46 24.35 -8.90
C LYS A 215 -23.17 25.66 -9.22
N LYS A 216 -24.46 25.80 -8.90
CA LYS A 216 -25.21 27.05 -9.09
C LYS A 216 -24.62 28.24 -8.32
N TYR A 217 -24.20 28.04 -7.08
CA TYR A 217 -23.60 29.13 -6.29
C TYR A 217 -22.19 29.49 -6.79
N LEU A 218 -21.42 28.52 -7.28
CA LEU A 218 -20.12 28.77 -7.91
C LEU A 218 -20.27 29.57 -9.21
N GLU A 219 -21.26 29.24 -10.05
CA GLU A 219 -21.60 30.01 -11.25
C GLU A 219 -21.94 31.48 -10.92
N GLN A 220 -22.67 31.71 -9.79
CA GLN A 220 -23.06 33.06 -9.35
C GLN A 220 -21.86 33.92 -8.90
N LEU A 221 -20.72 33.32 -8.54
CA LEU A 221 -19.50 34.07 -8.17
C LEU A 221 -18.85 34.76 -9.36
N ASN A 222 -19.24 34.44 -10.61
CA ASN A 222 -18.66 35.01 -11.81
C ASN A 222 -17.13 35.04 -11.82
N ALA A 223 -16.52 33.91 -11.43
CA ALA A 223 -15.07 33.79 -11.33
C ALA A 223 -14.40 34.00 -12.68
N LEU A 224 -13.32 34.79 -12.72
CA LEU A 224 -12.48 34.95 -13.90
C LEU A 224 -11.77 33.65 -14.27
N LEU A 225 -11.31 32.93 -13.25
CA LEU A 225 -10.71 31.61 -13.32
C LEU A 225 -11.02 30.84 -12.04
N THR A 226 -11.39 29.58 -12.17
CA THR A 226 -11.48 28.63 -11.06
C THR A 226 -10.36 27.62 -11.16
N LEU A 227 -9.49 27.55 -10.16
CA LEU A 227 -8.44 26.56 -10.00
C LEU A 227 -8.90 25.47 -9.02
N ARG A 228 -9.05 24.23 -9.51
CA ARG A 228 -9.47 23.12 -8.69
C ARG A 228 -8.25 22.25 -8.31
N PHE A 229 -7.79 22.36 -7.05
CA PHE A 229 -6.65 21.61 -6.52
C PHE A 229 -7.13 20.36 -5.77
N GLY A 230 -6.78 19.18 -6.26
CA GLY A 230 -7.15 17.91 -5.62
C GLY A 230 -6.11 16.82 -5.79
N ALA A 231 -6.09 15.86 -4.85
CA ALA A 231 -5.41 14.59 -5.05
C ALA A 231 -6.33 13.58 -5.74
N THR A 232 -7.64 13.78 -5.59
CA THR A 232 -8.68 12.91 -6.15
C THR A 232 -9.78 13.75 -6.78
N PHE A 233 -10.23 13.35 -7.95
CA PHE A 233 -11.39 13.91 -8.64
C PHE A 233 -12.42 12.78 -8.79
N LYS A 234 -13.70 13.07 -8.54
CA LYS A 234 -14.82 12.13 -8.75
C LYS A 234 -15.62 12.41 -10.02
N ASP A 235 -15.39 13.56 -10.61
CA ASP A 235 -15.88 13.98 -11.93
C ASP A 235 -14.73 13.93 -12.94
N ASP A 236 -15.06 13.99 -14.22
CA ASP A 236 -14.07 14.07 -15.30
C ASP A 236 -13.22 15.33 -15.15
N TYR A 237 -11.94 15.21 -15.51
CA TYR A 237 -11.05 16.37 -15.51
C TYR A 237 -11.48 17.40 -16.53
N ASN A 238 -11.50 18.67 -16.10
CA ASN A 238 -11.79 19.80 -16.95
C ASN A 238 -10.56 20.68 -17.05
N ASN A 239 -9.99 20.79 -18.26
CA ASN A 239 -8.74 21.52 -18.51
C ASN A 239 -7.65 21.15 -17.49
N LEU A 240 -7.34 19.85 -17.35
CA LEU A 240 -6.25 19.40 -16.48
C LEU A 240 -4.91 19.92 -17.03
N ILE A 241 -4.32 20.94 -16.39
CA ILE A 241 -3.10 21.61 -16.85
C ILE A 241 -1.84 21.19 -16.12
N TYR A 242 -1.98 20.56 -14.95
CA TYR A 242 -0.86 20.07 -14.17
C TYR A 242 -1.21 18.75 -13.47
N ALA A 243 -0.27 17.80 -13.50
CA ALA A 243 -0.48 16.50 -12.92
C ALA A 243 0.75 15.95 -12.19
N LEU A 244 0.58 15.78 -10.90
CA LEU A 244 1.46 15.06 -9.98
C LEU A 244 0.62 14.01 -9.25
N ASP A 245 0.36 12.89 -9.90
CA ASP A 245 -0.43 11.79 -9.37
C ASP A 245 0.32 11.00 -8.28
N SER A 246 -0.37 10.05 -7.65
CA SER A 246 0.17 9.22 -6.57
C SER A 246 1.42 8.46 -7.02
N LYS A 247 1.37 7.81 -8.19
CA LYS A 247 2.49 7.04 -8.73
C LYS A 247 3.73 7.91 -8.89
N LYS A 248 3.60 9.05 -9.57
CA LYS A 248 4.70 9.99 -9.81
C LYS A 248 5.26 10.57 -8.50
N ALA A 249 4.40 10.87 -7.51
CA ALA A 249 4.83 11.36 -6.21
C ALA A 249 5.70 10.34 -5.45
N PHE A 250 5.33 9.06 -5.48
CA PHE A 250 6.14 7.99 -4.90
C PHE A 250 7.41 7.70 -5.70
N ASP A 251 7.36 7.63 -7.02
CA ASP A 251 8.51 7.38 -7.89
C ASP A 251 9.59 8.46 -7.75
N CYS A 252 9.17 9.72 -7.66
CA CYS A 252 10.08 10.86 -7.47
C CYS A 252 10.51 11.06 -6.01
N ALA A 253 10.06 10.20 -5.07
CA ALA A 253 10.37 10.31 -3.65
C ALA A 253 9.96 11.67 -3.02
N LEU A 254 8.82 12.21 -3.44
CA LEU A 254 8.24 13.46 -2.92
C LEU A 254 7.40 13.26 -1.66
N VAL A 255 7.12 12.02 -1.35
CA VAL A 255 6.41 11.58 -0.14
C VAL A 255 7.19 10.48 0.56
N LYS A 256 6.87 10.21 1.84
CA LYS A 256 7.48 9.10 2.59
C LYS A 256 7.17 7.75 1.94
N SER A 257 8.09 6.79 2.08
CA SER A 257 7.78 5.38 1.83
C SER A 257 6.82 4.84 2.90
N ILE A 258 6.08 3.78 2.57
CA ILE A 258 5.11 3.17 3.48
C ILE A 258 5.58 1.76 3.81
N SER A 259 5.63 1.44 5.10
CA SER A 259 5.97 0.13 5.64
C SER A 259 4.82 -0.34 6.52
N VAL A 260 4.12 -1.40 6.11
CA VAL A 260 2.91 -1.88 6.79
C VAL A 260 3.23 -3.08 7.68
N ALA A 261 2.80 -3.02 8.93
CA ALA A 261 2.80 -4.14 9.87
C ALA A 261 1.35 -4.58 10.11
N SER A 262 0.98 -5.77 9.65
CA SER A 262 -0.30 -6.40 9.96
C SER A 262 -0.16 -7.21 11.25
N VAL A 263 -1.07 -7.02 12.19
CA VAL A 263 -0.99 -7.57 13.56
C VAL A 263 -2.33 -8.15 13.96
N GLY A 264 -2.34 -9.34 14.60
CA GLY A 264 -3.53 -10.05 15.06
C GLY A 264 -3.66 -11.46 14.49
N GLU A 265 -4.70 -12.17 14.89
CA GLU A 265 -5.07 -13.48 14.34
C GLU A 265 -6.11 -13.32 13.24
N SER A 266 -6.19 -14.29 12.31
CA SER A 266 -6.97 -14.19 11.07
C SER A 266 -8.43 -14.65 11.19
N ASP A 267 -9.02 -14.67 12.40
CA ASP A 267 -10.41 -15.07 12.54
C ASP A 267 -11.36 -14.00 12.03
N GLU A 268 -12.06 -14.30 10.96
CA GLU A 268 -12.99 -13.39 10.27
C GLU A 268 -14.28 -13.22 11.06
N CYS A 269 -14.34 -12.22 11.94
CA CYS A 269 -15.62 -11.73 12.46
C CYS A 269 -16.37 -10.96 11.37
N PHE A 270 -17.66 -11.18 11.24
CA PHE A 270 -18.48 -10.54 10.21
C PHE A 270 -19.85 -10.10 10.73
N LEU A 271 -20.39 -9.06 10.05
CA LEU A 271 -21.80 -8.68 10.08
C LEU A 271 -22.41 -9.02 8.72
N GLU A 272 -23.59 -9.59 8.72
CA GLU A 272 -24.29 -9.93 7.49
C GLU A 272 -25.78 -9.61 7.63
N LEU A 273 -26.32 -8.81 6.73
CA LEU A 273 -27.76 -8.50 6.73
C LEU A 273 -28.52 -9.60 5.98
N LYS A 274 -29.21 -10.44 6.73
CA LYS A 274 -29.93 -11.62 6.19
C LYS A 274 -31.35 -11.36 5.75
N GLY A 275 -32.01 -10.36 6.30
CA GLY A 275 -33.39 -10.10 5.94
C GLY A 275 -33.91 -8.79 6.50
N ILE A 276 -34.91 -8.22 5.85
CA ILE A 276 -35.61 -7.02 6.28
C ILE A 276 -37.11 -7.32 6.21
N GLU A 277 -37.79 -7.21 7.36
CA GLU A 277 -39.23 -7.41 7.49
C GLU A 277 -39.94 -6.06 7.73
N LYS A 278 -41.13 -5.89 7.15
CA LYS A 278 -41.99 -4.73 7.41
C LYS A 278 -43.22 -5.17 8.22
N ARG A 279 -43.24 -4.83 9.52
CA ARG A 279 -44.43 -5.07 10.38
C ARG A 279 -45.00 -3.73 10.86
N ASN A 280 -44.54 -3.16 11.94
CA ASN A 280 -44.88 -1.81 12.43
C ASN A 280 -43.67 -0.86 12.30
N GLY A 281 -43.01 -0.82 11.16
CA GLY A 281 -41.70 -0.27 10.86
C GLY A 281 -40.90 -1.32 10.12
N TYR A 282 -39.64 -1.00 9.77
CA TYR A 282 -38.71 -1.99 9.26
C TYR A 282 -37.93 -2.62 10.42
N GLU A 283 -37.84 -3.93 10.43
CA GLU A 283 -36.97 -4.74 11.31
C GLU A 283 -35.97 -5.47 10.42
N ALA A 284 -34.72 -5.49 10.82
CA ALA A 284 -33.68 -6.17 10.08
C ALA A 284 -33.08 -7.33 10.89
N MET A 285 -32.76 -8.41 10.24
CA MET A 285 -32.05 -9.55 10.81
C MET A 285 -30.60 -9.50 10.42
N ILE A 286 -29.73 -9.36 11.40
CA ILE A 286 -28.26 -9.34 11.23
C ILE A 286 -27.68 -10.62 11.81
N ASN A 287 -26.90 -11.34 11.01
CA ASN A 287 -25.99 -12.36 11.49
C ASN A 287 -24.66 -11.71 11.86
N TYR A 288 -24.06 -12.14 12.94
CA TYR A 288 -22.78 -11.65 13.40
C TYR A 288 -21.96 -12.75 14.04
N THR A 289 -20.65 -12.59 14.07
CA THR A 289 -19.75 -13.47 14.80
C THR A 289 -19.66 -13.00 16.26
N ASP A 290 -19.96 -13.86 17.22
CA ASP A 290 -19.87 -13.54 18.64
C ASP A 290 -18.44 -13.66 19.18
N LEU A 291 -18.26 -13.39 20.47
CA LEU A 291 -16.97 -13.45 21.17
C LEU A 291 -16.34 -14.86 21.23
N GLU A 292 -17.10 -15.90 20.91
CA GLU A 292 -16.63 -17.30 20.85
C GLU A 292 -16.43 -17.78 19.41
N ASN A 293 -16.38 -16.87 18.43
CA ASN A 293 -16.28 -17.17 16.99
C ASN A 293 -17.47 -17.99 16.42
N LYS A 294 -18.66 -17.88 17.03
CA LYS A 294 -19.87 -18.53 16.56
C LYS A 294 -20.77 -17.53 15.86
N THR A 295 -21.41 -17.95 14.77
CA THR A 295 -22.40 -17.12 14.09
C THR A 295 -23.70 -17.07 14.90
N GLN A 296 -24.09 -15.87 15.29
CA GLN A 296 -25.33 -15.55 15.98
C GLN A 296 -26.22 -14.69 15.10
N SER A 297 -27.51 -14.58 15.44
CA SER A 297 -28.47 -13.73 14.71
C SER A 297 -29.18 -12.82 15.70
N VAL A 298 -29.35 -11.56 15.33
CA VAL A 298 -30.08 -10.57 16.10
C VAL A 298 -31.06 -9.79 15.23
N LYS A 299 -32.26 -9.47 15.77
CA LYS A 299 -33.20 -8.55 15.15
C LYS A 299 -32.99 -7.15 15.69
N VAL A 300 -32.92 -6.16 14.78
CA VAL A 300 -32.70 -4.77 15.10
C VAL A 300 -33.73 -3.86 14.46
N LYS A 301 -34.02 -2.73 15.13
CA LYS A 301 -34.90 -1.66 14.69
C LYS A 301 -34.14 -0.34 14.56
N GLU A 302 -34.76 0.66 13.97
CA GLU A 302 -34.23 2.04 13.98
C GLU A 302 -33.98 2.48 15.42
N HIS A 303 -32.82 3.10 15.65
CA HIS A 303 -32.28 3.56 16.94
C HIS A 303 -31.71 2.48 17.85
N ASP A 304 -31.75 1.21 17.48
CA ASP A 304 -31.06 0.15 18.22
C ASP A 304 -29.54 0.32 18.11
N ASN A 305 -28.85 0.05 19.21
CA ASN A 305 -27.39 0.01 19.28
C ASN A 305 -26.92 -1.44 19.18
N LEU A 306 -26.16 -1.77 18.13
CA LEU A 306 -25.66 -3.14 17.93
C LEU A 306 -24.81 -3.62 19.09
N GLY A 307 -23.98 -2.77 19.70
CA GLY A 307 -23.15 -3.16 20.85
C GLY A 307 -24.00 -3.61 22.04
N VAL A 308 -25.14 -2.98 22.26
CA VAL A 308 -26.07 -3.33 23.35
C VAL A 308 -26.81 -4.64 23.05
N VAL A 309 -27.36 -4.78 21.83
CA VAL A 309 -28.17 -5.96 21.46
C VAL A 309 -27.33 -7.21 21.24
N THR A 310 -26.07 -7.09 20.84
CA THR A 310 -25.13 -8.20 20.64
C THR A 310 -24.23 -8.44 21.85
N GLN A 311 -24.18 -7.53 22.81
CA GLN A 311 -23.25 -7.47 23.96
C GLN A 311 -21.78 -7.41 23.53
N ILE A 312 -21.52 -6.81 22.35
CA ILE A 312 -20.21 -6.69 21.74
C ILE A 312 -19.80 -5.23 21.77
N SER A 313 -18.86 -4.85 22.62
CA SER A 313 -18.44 -3.46 22.81
C SER A 313 -17.93 -2.78 21.52
N ALA A 314 -17.30 -3.53 20.63
CA ALA A 314 -16.85 -3.01 19.35
C ALA A 314 -17.98 -2.60 18.39
N LEU A 315 -19.21 -2.98 18.66
CA LEU A 315 -20.38 -2.59 17.89
C LEU A 315 -21.19 -1.46 18.55
N GLU A 316 -20.70 -0.82 19.61
CA GLU A 316 -21.38 0.28 20.32
C GLU A 316 -21.58 1.53 19.44
N ASP A 317 -20.67 1.78 18.48
CA ASP A 317 -20.81 2.88 17.52
C ASP A 317 -21.77 2.57 16.35
N TYR A 318 -22.27 1.34 16.26
CA TYR A 318 -23.24 0.92 15.23
C TYR A 318 -24.68 1.13 15.73
N ILE A 319 -25.09 2.39 15.79
CA ILE A 319 -26.47 2.77 16.10
C ILE A 319 -27.26 2.85 14.79
N VAL A 320 -28.34 2.11 14.69
CA VAL A 320 -29.18 2.08 13.49
C VAL A 320 -29.85 3.43 13.28
N GLU A 321 -29.44 4.15 12.24
CA GLU A 321 -30.03 5.42 11.84
C GLU A 321 -31.35 5.18 11.08
N LYS A 322 -31.33 4.27 10.10
CA LYS A 322 -32.46 4.01 9.23
C LYS A 322 -32.38 2.63 8.63
N ILE A 323 -33.54 1.96 8.51
CA ILE A 323 -33.68 0.70 7.78
C ILE A 323 -34.56 0.95 6.54
N THR A 324 -34.08 0.57 5.37
CA THR A 324 -34.82 0.63 4.10
C THR A 324 -35.17 -0.79 3.64
N LYS A 325 -35.69 -0.96 2.45
CA LYS A 325 -36.01 -2.29 1.89
C LYS A 325 -34.75 -3.12 1.55
N THR A 326 -33.59 -2.48 1.39
CA THR A 326 -32.38 -3.08 0.84
C THR A 326 -31.13 -2.85 1.66
N GLU A 327 -31.18 -1.97 2.66
CA GLU A 327 -30.01 -1.61 3.46
C GLU A 327 -30.36 -1.16 4.88
N ILE A 328 -29.38 -1.28 5.76
CA ILE A 328 -29.34 -0.59 7.07
C ILE A 328 -28.30 0.51 6.98
N ARG A 329 -28.64 1.70 7.46
CA ARG A 329 -27.73 2.84 7.66
C ARG A 329 -27.48 3.03 9.15
N PHE A 330 -26.21 3.23 9.49
CA PHE A 330 -25.79 3.49 10.86
C PHE A 330 -25.34 4.94 11.02
N LEU A 331 -25.51 5.51 12.21
CA LEU A 331 -25.09 6.89 12.53
C LEU A 331 -23.60 7.15 12.35
N ASN A 332 -22.76 6.11 12.41
CA ASN A 332 -21.33 6.20 12.14
C ASN A 332 -21.00 6.31 10.62
N GLY A 333 -22.02 6.34 9.75
CA GLY A 333 -21.87 6.43 8.30
C GLY A 333 -21.69 5.08 7.58
N PHE A 334 -21.66 3.97 8.31
CA PHE A 334 -21.62 2.63 7.73
C PHE A 334 -22.99 2.22 7.19
N ASN A 335 -23.02 1.54 6.04
CA ASN A 335 -24.23 0.99 5.45
C ASN A 335 -24.00 -0.50 5.17
N LEU A 336 -24.97 -1.33 5.51
CA LEU A 336 -24.95 -2.76 5.29
C LEU A 336 -26.11 -3.12 4.33
N LEU A 337 -25.76 -3.63 3.15
CA LEU A 337 -26.74 -4.03 2.14
C LEU A 337 -27.28 -5.44 2.41
N LEU A 338 -28.48 -5.72 1.91
CA LEU A 338 -29.09 -7.04 2.04
C LEU A 338 -28.21 -8.10 1.38
N ASP A 339 -27.98 -9.21 2.09
CA ASP A 339 -27.08 -10.32 1.74
C ASP A 339 -25.60 -9.93 1.62
N GLN A 340 -25.22 -8.72 2.03
CA GLN A 340 -23.84 -8.30 2.13
C GLN A 340 -23.25 -8.81 3.45
N LYS A 341 -22.08 -9.43 3.34
CA LYS A 341 -21.26 -9.88 4.45
C LYS A 341 -20.05 -8.97 4.56
N GLU A 342 -20.00 -8.19 5.64
CA GLU A 342 -18.91 -7.26 5.88
C GLU A 342 -18.09 -7.71 7.09
N PRO A 343 -16.77 -7.79 6.96
CA PRO A 343 -15.92 -8.09 8.11
C PRO A 343 -16.01 -6.92 9.09
N PHE A 344 -16.20 -7.21 10.35
CA PHE A 344 -15.95 -6.26 11.40
C PHE A 344 -14.85 -6.80 12.30
N SER A 345 -13.92 -5.96 12.67
CA SER A 345 -12.92 -6.39 13.62
C SER A 345 -13.45 -6.14 15.03
N HIS A 346 -13.69 -7.20 15.74
CA HIS A 346 -13.42 -7.23 17.14
C HIS A 346 -11.91 -7.20 17.29
N LEU A 347 -11.36 -6.03 17.52
CA LEU A 347 -10.08 -6.02 18.19
C LEU A 347 -10.41 -6.44 19.63
N LEU A 348 -10.32 -7.72 19.91
CA LEU A 348 -10.28 -8.24 21.25
C LEU A 348 -9.32 -7.38 22.06
N GLU A 349 -9.57 -7.16 23.34
CA GLU A 349 -8.67 -6.37 24.19
C GLU A 349 -7.20 -6.81 24.02
N GLY A 350 -6.96 -8.10 23.77
CA GLY A 350 -5.65 -8.65 23.43
C GLY A 350 -5.06 -8.13 22.12
N GLU A 351 -5.85 -7.92 21.06
CA GLU A 351 -5.35 -7.40 19.79
C GLU A 351 -5.01 -5.91 19.86
N GLN A 352 -5.83 -5.11 20.56
CA GLN A 352 -5.50 -3.70 20.82
C GLN A 352 -4.20 -3.60 21.62
N GLU A 353 -3.97 -4.48 22.58
CA GLU A 353 -2.72 -4.56 23.33
C GLU A 353 -1.54 -4.89 22.41
N VAL A 354 -1.66 -5.91 21.55
CA VAL A 354 -0.59 -6.31 20.62
C VAL A 354 -0.30 -5.19 19.61
N MET A 355 -1.32 -4.54 19.05
CA MET A 355 -1.15 -3.43 18.13
C MET A 355 -0.50 -2.21 18.80
N LEU A 356 -0.90 -1.86 20.02
CA LEU A 356 -0.25 -0.78 20.78
C LEU A 356 1.19 -1.14 21.14
N LYS A 357 1.48 -2.39 21.52
CA LYS A 357 2.87 -2.86 21.73
C LYS A 357 3.71 -2.68 20.49
N GLU A 358 3.19 -3.08 19.31
CA GLU A 358 3.91 -2.91 18.04
C GLU A 358 4.08 -1.43 17.68
N ALA A 359 3.08 -0.57 17.96
CA ALA A 359 3.18 0.88 17.73
C ALA A 359 4.27 1.53 18.60
N ILE A 360 4.28 1.21 19.89
CA ILE A 360 5.27 1.71 20.84
C ILE A 360 6.67 1.18 20.47
N LYS A 361 6.77 -0.12 20.15
CA LYS A 361 8.03 -0.74 19.70
C LYS A 361 8.56 -0.08 18.44
N SER A 362 7.73 0.05 17.39
CA SER A 362 8.11 0.70 16.12
C SER A 362 8.55 2.15 16.30
N HIS A 363 7.92 2.86 17.23
CA HIS A 363 8.29 4.23 17.57
C HIS A 363 9.70 4.28 18.18
N PHE A 364 9.98 3.49 19.22
CA PHE A 364 11.28 3.49 19.89
C PHE A 364 12.42 2.93 19.02
N GLU A 365 12.16 1.98 18.13
CA GLU A 365 13.15 1.43 17.20
C GLU A 365 13.78 2.51 16.29
N ARG A 366 13.04 3.57 16.04
CA ARG A 366 13.46 4.66 15.14
C ARG A 366 13.75 5.96 15.85
N GLU A 367 13.16 6.21 17.02
CA GLU A 367 13.21 7.50 17.71
C GLU A 367 14.63 7.92 18.03
N GLU A 368 15.50 7.03 18.54
CA GLU A 368 16.90 7.38 18.84
C GLU A 368 17.65 7.84 17.59
N GLY A 369 17.54 7.10 16.48
CA GLY A 369 18.18 7.44 15.21
C GLY A 369 17.67 8.76 14.64
N LEU A 370 16.38 9.04 14.76
CA LEU A 370 15.76 10.30 14.35
C LEU A 370 16.17 11.45 15.27
N PHE A 371 16.22 11.22 16.59
CA PHE A 371 16.66 12.19 17.60
C PHE A 371 18.07 12.70 17.31
N LYS A 372 19.02 11.79 17.04
CA LYS A 372 20.41 12.14 16.67
C LYS A 372 20.49 13.00 15.41
N LYS A 373 19.45 13.00 14.57
CA LYS A 373 19.35 13.81 13.35
C LYS A 373 18.51 15.09 13.56
N GLY A 374 18.17 15.41 14.81
CA GLY A 374 17.33 16.55 15.16
C GLY A 374 15.87 16.41 14.73
N ILE A 375 15.36 15.19 14.56
CA ILE A 375 14.00 14.94 14.08
C ILE A 375 13.19 14.32 15.22
N LYS A 376 12.18 15.06 15.69
CA LYS A 376 11.23 14.55 16.66
C LYS A 376 10.20 13.65 16.00
N ALA A 377 10.11 12.42 16.44
CA ALA A 377 9.13 11.46 15.95
C ALA A 377 7.77 11.62 16.63
N LEU A 378 6.69 11.51 15.86
CA LEU A 378 5.31 11.47 16.34
C LEU A 378 4.65 10.16 15.90
N CYS A 379 3.82 9.60 16.76
CA CYS A 379 2.96 8.46 16.49
C CYS A 379 1.49 8.88 16.55
N MET A 380 0.69 8.47 15.57
CA MET A 380 -0.73 8.75 15.50
C MET A 380 -1.50 7.45 15.70
N VAL A 381 -2.47 7.44 16.62
CA VAL A 381 -3.28 6.28 16.96
C VAL A 381 -4.75 6.60 16.68
N PHE A 382 -5.33 5.94 15.69
CA PHE A 382 -6.75 6.05 15.38
C PHE A 382 -7.57 5.06 16.19
N ILE A 383 -8.58 5.58 16.93
CA ILE A 383 -9.45 4.80 17.80
C ILE A 383 -10.90 4.84 17.31
N SER A 384 -11.68 3.81 17.64
CA SER A 384 -13.09 3.69 17.26
C SER A 384 -13.99 4.64 18.04
N GLY A 385 -13.75 4.81 19.33
CA GLY A 385 -14.59 5.64 20.21
C GLY A 385 -13.81 6.46 21.22
N VAL A 386 -14.26 7.69 21.47
CA VAL A 386 -13.64 8.59 22.46
C VAL A 386 -13.71 8.01 23.87
N ASN A 387 -14.81 7.32 24.20
CA ASN A 387 -15.05 6.74 25.53
C ASN A 387 -14.05 5.65 25.92
N SER A 388 -13.39 5.02 24.94
CA SER A 388 -12.31 4.07 25.22
C SER A 388 -11.04 4.74 25.75
N TYR A 389 -10.81 6.01 25.39
CA TYR A 389 -9.64 6.80 25.77
C TYR A 389 -9.92 7.77 26.92
N LEU A 390 -11.11 8.43 26.93
CA LEU A 390 -11.56 9.35 27.96
C LEU A 390 -12.93 8.93 28.48
N SER A 391 -13.08 8.81 29.81
CA SER A 391 -14.39 8.59 30.44
C SER A 391 -15.25 9.87 30.45
N GLU A 392 -16.55 9.73 30.75
CA GLU A 392 -17.49 10.86 30.86
C GLU A 392 -17.04 11.95 31.83
N ASN A 393 -16.21 11.61 32.84
CA ASN A 393 -15.60 12.52 33.80
C ASN A 393 -14.21 13.03 33.37
N GLU A 394 -13.83 12.91 32.10
CA GLU A 394 -12.54 13.31 31.55
C GLU A 394 -11.33 12.64 32.24
N LYS A 395 -11.54 11.51 32.91
CA LYS A 395 -10.44 10.68 33.45
C LYS A 395 -9.94 9.71 32.38
N PRO A 396 -8.64 9.34 32.39
CA PRO A 396 -8.14 8.32 31.48
C PRO A 396 -8.99 7.05 31.54
N ALA A 397 -9.47 6.59 30.39
CA ALA A 397 -10.25 5.38 30.27
C ALA A 397 -9.32 4.17 29.97
N LYS A 398 -9.89 3.00 29.78
CA LYS A 398 -9.18 1.73 29.71
C LYS A 398 -8.01 1.74 28.69
N LEU A 399 -8.22 2.30 27.50
CA LEU A 399 -7.21 2.35 26.44
C LEU A 399 -6.03 3.26 26.81
N ALA A 400 -6.29 4.42 27.42
CA ALA A 400 -5.25 5.33 27.87
C ALA A 400 -4.37 4.67 28.95
N LEU A 401 -5.02 4.02 29.95
CA LEU A 401 -4.32 3.30 31.02
C LEU A 401 -3.51 2.11 30.48
N LEU A 402 -4.04 1.40 29.49
CA LEU A 402 -3.33 0.32 28.82
C LEU A 402 -2.09 0.86 28.10
N PHE A 403 -2.24 1.96 27.34
CA PHE A 403 -1.12 2.62 26.68
C PHE A 403 -0.03 3.04 27.68
N GLU A 404 -0.41 3.72 28.77
CA GLU A 404 0.54 4.18 29.81
C GLU A 404 1.34 2.99 30.37
N LYS A 405 0.66 1.89 30.70
CA LYS A 405 1.31 0.67 31.19
C LYS A 405 2.30 0.09 30.18
N LEU A 406 1.89 -0.06 28.92
CA LEU A 406 2.74 -0.63 27.88
C LEU A 406 3.93 0.28 27.53
N TYR A 407 3.69 1.60 27.50
CA TYR A 407 4.72 2.59 27.26
C TYR A 407 5.76 2.57 28.40
N GLN A 408 5.33 2.53 29.65
CA GLN A 408 6.23 2.45 30.81
C GLN A 408 7.12 1.20 30.74
N GLN A 409 6.54 0.04 30.47
CA GLN A 409 7.31 -1.20 30.33
C GLN A 409 8.38 -1.08 29.23
N LYS A 410 8.03 -0.50 28.09
CA LYS A 410 8.97 -0.34 26.98
C LYS A 410 10.02 0.71 27.28
N LEU A 411 9.67 1.81 27.91
CA LEU A 411 10.61 2.84 28.34
C LEU A 411 11.67 2.28 29.31
N GLU A 412 11.25 1.49 30.29
CA GLU A 412 12.17 0.83 31.23
C GLU A 412 13.13 -0.13 30.52
N GLU A 413 12.61 -0.89 29.52
CA GLU A 413 13.45 -1.77 28.69
C GLU A 413 14.49 -0.95 27.88
N VAL A 414 14.07 0.15 27.28
CA VAL A 414 14.93 1.02 26.46
C VAL A 414 16.01 1.70 27.31
N LEU A 415 15.65 2.20 28.50
CA LEU A 415 16.59 2.85 29.42
C LEU A 415 17.67 1.90 29.98
N LYS A 416 17.48 0.58 29.94
CA LYS A 416 18.50 -0.42 30.30
C LYS A 416 19.58 -0.58 29.23
N LYS A 417 19.32 -0.13 28.00
CA LYS A 417 20.28 -0.22 26.88
C LYS A 417 21.31 0.94 26.94
N PRO A 418 22.48 0.77 26.33
CA PRO A 418 23.37 1.90 26.10
C PRO A 418 22.73 2.88 25.12
N LEU A 419 22.46 4.10 25.54
CA LEU A 419 21.83 5.17 24.76
C LEU A 419 22.74 6.39 24.70
N ASP A 420 22.51 7.22 23.68
CA ASP A 420 23.04 8.59 23.64
C ASP A 420 22.59 9.37 24.90
N GLU A 421 23.51 10.11 25.54
CA GLU A 421 23.22 10.80 26.80
C GLU A 421 22.06 11.82 26.67
N ASN A 422 22.04 12.59 25.60
CA ASN A 422 20.98 13.57 25.36
C ASN A 422 19.62 12.90 25.12
N TYR A 423 19.64 11.79 24.40
CA TYR A 423 18.42 11.01 24.17
C TYR A 423 17.93 10.35 25.47
N ARG A 424 18.84 9.83 26.28
CA ARG A 424 18.50 9.31 27.62
C ARG A 424 17.84 10.39 28.47
N ALA A 425 18.42 11.58 28.55
CA ALA A 425 17.87 12.71 29.30
C ALA A 425 16.49 13.13 28.77
N TYR A 426 16.29 13.09 27.45
CA TYR A 426 15.00 13.35 26.82
C TYR A 426 13.94 12.33 27.25
N LEU A 427 14.29 11.05 27.34
CA LEU A 427 13.36 9.99 27.78
C LEU A 427 13.06 10.08 29.28
N GLU A 428 14.07 10.29 30.09
CA GLU A 428 13.95 10.37 31.57
C GLU A 428 13.06 11.53 32.02
N ARG A 429 12.95 12.58 31.24
CA ARG A 429 12.10 13.76 31.52
C ARG A 429 10.63 13.41 31.73
N THR A 430 10.16 12.31 31.11
CA THR A 430 8.78 11.88 31.19
C THR A 430 8.56 10.60 31.97
N LYS A 431 9.63 10.02 32.56
CA LYS A 431 9.59 8.72 33.25
C LYS A 431 8.56 8.69 34.40
N ASP A 432 8.49 9.78 35.17
CA ASP A 432 7.59 9.88 36.32
C ASP A 432 6.22 10.52 35.96
N ASN A 433 6.04 10.93 34.71
CA ASN A 433 4.80 11.53 34.21
C ASN A 433 4.52 11.17 32.76
N ILE A 434 4.15 9.91 32.56
CA ILE A 434 3.86 9.36 31.23
C ILE A 434 2.65 10.03 30.57
N GLN A 435 1.74 10.61 31.34
CA GLN A 435 0.57 11.32 30.81
C GLN A 435 0.93 12.49 29.90
N LYS A 436 2.15 13.05 30.00
CA LYS A 436 2.64 14.10 29.09
C LYS A 436 3.04 13.58 27.71
N VAL A 437 3.25 12.28 27.59
CA VAL A 437 3.74 11.66 26.34
C VAL A 437 2.63 11.48 25.32
N HIS A 438 1.37 11.39 25.78
CA HIS A 438 0.23 11.16 24.90
C HIS A 438 -0.88 12.17 25.14
N GLY A 439 -1.72 12.37 24.12
CA GLY A 439 -2.88 13.26 24.20
C GLY A 439 -3.93 12.91 23.17
N GLY A 440 -5.19 13.25 23.46
CA GLY A 440 -6.34 13.02 22.59
C GLY A 440 -6.74 14.26 21.80
N TYR A 441 -7.12 14.07 20.52
CA TYR A 441 -7.79 15.09 19.72
C TYR A 441 -9.14 14.56 19.24
N PHE A 442 -10.24 15.15 19.77
CA PHE A 442 -11.60 14.72 19.48
C PHE A 442 -12.49 15.90 19.10
N ALA A 443 -13.32 15.75 18.05
CA ALA A 443 -14.11 16.85 17.48
C ALA A 443 -15.23 17.38 18.41
N LYS A 444 -15.59 16.65 19.46
CA LYS A 444 -16.70 16.98 20.39
C LYS A 444 -16.24 17.31 21.81
N SER A 445 -14.96 17.49 22.10
CA SER A 445 -14.54 17.83 23.45
C SER A 445 -15.00 19.26 23.81
N ASN A 446 -15.93 19.32 24.75
CA ASN A 446 -16.39 20.58 25.32
C ASN A 446 -15.42 21.00 26.43
N LYS A 447 -14.57 21.98 26.12
CA LYS A 447 -13.95 22.97 27.02
C LYS A 447 -13.64 22.52 28.47
N LYS A 448 -12.49 21.91 28.71
CA LYS A 448 -11.77 22.12 29.98
C LYS A 448 -10.25 22.24 29.72
N SER A 449 -9.54 22.89 30.67
CA SER A 449 -8.25 23.57 30.44
C SER A 449 -7.11 22.73 29.79
N ASP A 450 -6.96 21.44 30.10
CA ASP A 450 -5.79 20.69 29.68
C ASP A 450 -5.94 20.10 28.26
N GLU A 451 -7.15 19.63 27.90
CA GLU A 451 -7.44 19.19 26.53
C GLU A 451 -7.40 20.36 25.52
N ALA A 452 -7.87 21.53 25.92
CA ALA A 452 -7.80 22.73 25.09
C ALA A 452 -6.34 23.10 24.76
N GLN A 453 -5.40 22.87 25.68
CA GLN A 453 -3.96 23.08 25.45
C GLN A 453 -3.41 22.04 24.47
N VAL A 454 -3.75 20.76 24.63
CA VAL A 454 -3.34 19.68 23.68
C VAL A 454 -3.90 19.93 22.28
N ILE A 455 -5.17 20.31 22.17
CA ILE A 455 -5.80 20.66 20.90
C ILE A 455 -5.12 21.87 20.26
N ALA A 456 -4.82 22.91 21.05
CA ALA A 456 -4.11 24.09 20.57
C ALA A 456 -2.70 23.73 20.08
N LEU A 457 -1.97 22.88 20.81
CA LEU A 457 -0.64 22.39 20.43
C LEU A 457 -0.70 21.61 19.12
N ILE A 458 -1.67 20.71 18.96
CA ILE A 458 -1.82 19.89 17.75
C ILE A 458 -2.20 20.75 16.54
N LEU A 459 -3.16 21.66 16.65
CA LEU A 459 -3.71 22.41 15.51
C LEU A 459 -2.98 23.71 15.23
N LYS A 460 -2.66 24.50 16.27
CA LYS A 460 -2.21 25.89 16.13
C LYS A 460 -0.70 26.04 16.32
N GLU A 461 -0.11 25.23 17.19
CA GLU A 461 1.31 25.35 17.58
C GLU A 461 2.15 24.22 16.97
N LYS A 462 2.01 23.95 15.67
CA LYS A 462 2.72 22.87 14.97
C LYS A 462 4.22 22.88 15.16
N GLU A 463 4.83 24.07 15.16
CA GLU A 463 6.27 24.25 15.33
C GLU A 463 6.72 23.89 16.75
N LYS A 464 5.89 24.13 17.76
CA LYS A 464 6.16 23.74 19.14
C LYS A 464 6.01 22.22 19.33
N LEU A 465 5.02 21.62 18.66
CA LEU A 465 4.83 20.17 18.65
C LEU A 465 6.04 19.45 18.05
N LEU A 466 6.70 20.05 17.05
CA LEU A 466 7.91 19.51 16.40
C LEU A 466 9.19 19.77 17.22
N SER A 467 9.15 20.62 18.24
CA SER A 467 10.29 20.89 19.13
C SER A 467 10.45 19.78 20.17
N PHE A 468 11.70 19.49 20.53
CA PHE A 468 12.01 18.59 21.64
C PHE A 468 11.62 19.16 23.01
N ASP A 469 11.21 20.44 23.10
CA ASP A 469 10.65 21.04 24.31
C ASP A 469 9.25 20.51 24.64
N SER A 470 8.54 19.96 23.67
CA SER A 470 7.25 19.30 23.88
C SER A 470 7.45 17.82 24.18
N ASP A 471 6.84 17.31 25.23
CA ASP A 471 6.89 15.91 25.63
C ASP A 471 5.89 15.03 24.85
N LEU A 472 4.89 15.62 24.19
CA LEU A 472 3.87 14.91 23.43
C LEU A 472 4.48 14.17 22.25
N ARG A 473 4.32 12.84 22.20
CA ARG A 473 4.82 11.93 21.15
C ARG A 473 3.74 11.08 20.51
N PHE A 474 2.69 10.74 21.26
CA PHE A 474 1.57 9.90 20.80
C PHE A 474 0.27 10.69 20.79
N ILE A 475 -0.40 10.71 19.64
CA ILE A 475 -1.64 11.47 19.44
C ILE A 475 -2.76 10.49 19.14
N PHE A 476 -3.76 10.44 20.02
CA PHE A 476 -4.97 9.63 19.83
C PHE A 476 -6.06 10.45 19.16
N SER A 477 -6.72 9.89 18.16
CA SER A 477 -7.79 10.60 17.44
C SER A 477 -8.87 9.63 16.96
N GLN A 478 -10.11 10.07 17.10
CA GLN A 478 -11.25 9.42 16.46
C GLN A 478 -11.58 10.19 15.18
N TRP A 479 -11.09 9.74 14.03
CA TRP A 479 -11.40 10.28 12.69
C TRP A 479 -11.30 11.80 12.50
N ALA A 480 -11.24 12.60 13.59
CA ALA A 480 -11.26 14.05 13.58
C ALA A 480 -10.04 14.70 12.90
N LEU A 481 -8.89 14.02 12.86
CA LEU A 481 -7.68 14.48 12.17
C LEU A 481 -7.59 14.00 10.72
N GLN A 482 -8.64 13.41 10.16
CA GLN A 482 -8.66 13.00 8.76
C GLN A 482 -8.59 14.19 7.80
N GLU A 483 -9.06 15.38 8.23
CA GLU A 483 -9.05 16.58 7.42
C GLU A 483 -8.33 17.73 8.13
N GLY A 484 -7.54 18.49 7.39
CA GLY A 484 -6.95 19.76 7.82
C GLY A 484 -5.71 19.71 8.71
N TRP A 485 -5.32 18.54 9.26
CA TRP A 485 -4.10 18.42 10.04
C TRP A 485 -2.97 17.78 9.21
N ASP A 486 -1.79 18.39 9.27
CA ASP A 486 -0.65 18.01 8.46
C ASP A 486 0.65 18.25 9.23
N ASN A 487 1.19 17.21 9.84
CA ASN A 487 2.47 17.29 10.53
C ASN A 487 3.51 16.44 9.80
N PRO A 488 4.67 17.02 9.41
CA PRO A 488 5.69 16.31 8.65
C PRO A 488 6.36 15.17 9.41
N ASN A 489 6.37 15.21 10.75
CA ASN A 489 7.12 14.27 11.57
C ASN A 489 6.26 13.13 12.15
N VAL A 490 5.10 12.84 11.57
CA VAL A 490 4.39 11.59 11.82
C VAL A 490 5.17 10.46 11.18
N MET A 491 5.73 9.58 12.01
CA MET A 491 6.57 8.45 11.59
C MET A 491 5.85 7.11 11.76
N THR A 492 4.83 7.06 12.61
CA THR A 492 4.05 5.85 12.86
C THR A 492 2.57 6.19 12.90
N ILE A 493 1.76 5.38 12.24
CA ILE A 493 0.30 5.39 12.31
C ILE A 493 -0.17 4.02 12.79
N CYS A 494 -0.96 3.98 13.85
CA CYS A 494 -1.59 2.76 14.35
C CYS A 494 -3.11 2.87 14.19
N LYS A 495 -3.73 1.95 13.47
CA LYS A 495 -5.17 1.92 13.21
C LYS A 495 -5.85 0.92 14.12
N LEU A 496 -6.19 1.32 15.36
CA LEU A 496 -7.00 0.49 16.26
C LEU A 496 -8.47 0.41 15.86
N ALA A 497 -8.90 1.27 14.93
CA ALA A 497 -10.25 1.22 14.37
C ALA A 497 -10.15 0.78 12.90
N PRO A 498 -10.84 -0.28 12.48
CA PRO A 498 -10.96 -0.62 11.07
C PRO A 498 -11.73 0.47 10.33
N SER A 499 -11.38 0.72 9.09
CA SER A 499 -12.06 1.72 8.28
C SER A 499 -13.25 1.10 7.54
N HIS A 500 -14.43 1.58 7.85
CA HIS A 500 -15.68 1.16 7.18
C HIS A 500 -16.19 2.20 6.16
N SER A 501 -15.39 3.21 5.81
CA SER A 501 -15.80 4.26 4.88
C SER A 501 -15.20 4.06 3.49
N ASN A 502 -15.89 4.60 2.46
CA ASN A 502 -15.38 4.75 1.09
C ASN A 502 -14.15 5.70 1.00
N ILE A 503 -13.52 6.02 2.11
CA ILE A 503 -12.28 6.78 2.16
C ILE A 503 -11.15 5.86 1.74
N THR A 504 -10.40 6.28 0.76
CA THR A 504 -9.28 5.51 0.25
C THR A 504 -8.21 5.29 1.33
N LYS A 505 -7.50 4.17 1.26
CA LYS A 505 -6.45 3.84 2.24
C LYS A 505 -5.33 4.88 2.23
N LEU A 506 -4.97 5.41 1.06
CA LEU A 506 -4.01 6.50 0.93
C LEU A 506 -4.47 7.80 1.60
N GLN A 507 -5.75 8.16 1.52
CA GLN A 507 -6.26 9.34 2.23
C GLN A 507 -6.19 9.19 3.74
N GLN A 508 -6.42 7.97 4.26
CA GLN A 508 -6.34 7.69 5.70
C GLN A 508 -4.93 7.88 6.24
N ILE A 509 -3.92 7.43 5.52
CA ILE A 509 -2.52 7.53 5.94
C ILE A 509 -1.80 8.77 5.38
N GLY A 510 -2.45 9.52 4.49
CA GLY A 510 -1.88 10.69 3.80
C GLY A 510 -1.31 11.75 4.72
N ARG A 511 -1.80 11.81 5.97
CA ARG A 511 -1.27 12.73 7.00
C ARG A 511 0.17 12.42 7.42
N GLY A 512 0.60 11.17 7.30
CA GLY A 512 1.96 10.74 7.57
C GLY A 512 2.90 10.82 6.36
N LEU A 513 2.41 11.08 5.16
CA LEU A 513 3.22 10.99 3.93
C LEU A 513 4.18 12.17 3.71
N ARG A 514 4.00 13.29 4.40
CA ARG A 514 4.88 14.45 4.24
C ARG A 514 6.32 14.14 4.62
N LEU A 515 7.27 14.65 3.84
CA LEU A 515 8.69 14.54 4.15
C LEU A 515 9.02 15.25 5.46
N ALA A 516 9.83 14.60 6.29
CA ALA A 516 10.19 15.04 7.62
C ALA A 516 10.99 16.36 7.62
N VAL A 517 10.91 17.06 8.76
CA VAL A 517 11.62 18.32 9.02
C VAL A 517 12.46 18.17 10.28
N ASN A 518 13.70 18.63 10.25
CA ASN A 518 14.60 18.63 11.41
C ASN A 518 14.35 19.85 12.34
N ASP A 519 15.05 19.90 13.47
CA ASP A 519 14.99 20.97 14.47
C ASP A 519 15.46 22.35 13.96
N LYS A 520 16.22 22.37 12.84
CA LYS A 520 16.63 23.60 12.13
C LYS A 520 15.56 24.10 11.17
N GLY A 521 14.41 23.41 11.06
CA GLY A 521 13.33 23.73 10.15
C GLY A 521 13.59 23.29 8.70
N GLU A 522 14.55 22.43 8.42
CA GLU A 522 14.93 21.98 7.09
C GLU A 522 14.24 20.67 6.75
N ARG A 523 13.67 20.60 5.55
CA ARG A 523 13.02 19.39 5.03
C ARG A 523 14.06 18.40 4.55
N ILE A 524 13.92 17.13 4.92
CA ILE A 524 14.79 16.05 4.47
C ILE A 524 14.31 15.55 3.11
N THR A 525 15.03 15.92 2.07
CA THR A 525 14.75 15.57 0.67
C THR A 525 15.67 14.47 0.17
N LYS A 526 15.44 13.98 -1.05
CA LYS A 526 16.17 12.86 -1.67
C LYS A 526 17.70 13.05 -1.71
N GLU A 527 18.17 14.28 -1.70
CA GLU A 527 19.60 14.61 -1.69
C GLU A 527 20.31 14.31 -0.36
N HIS A 528 19.56 14.11 0.73
CA HIS A 528 20.12 13.79 2.02
C HIS A 528 20.47 12.30 2.12
N ALA A 529 21.65 11.96 2.59
CA ALA A 529 22.12 10.58 2.72
C ALA A 529 21.18 9.68 3.56
N ASP A 530 20.50 10.27 4.53
CA ASP A 530 19.59 9.57 5.45
C ASP A 530 18.13 9.56 4.99
N PHE A 531 17.86 9.94 3.75
CA PHE A 531 16.51 10.16 3.25
C PHE A 531 15.60 8.97 3.48
N ASP A 532 16.02 7.76 3.09
CA ASP A 532 15.19 6.55 3.18
C ASP A 532 14.91 6.13 4.62
N PHE A 533 15.88 6.28 5.52
CA PHE A 533 15.70 6.00 6.94
C PHE A 533 14.72 6.99 7.57
N VAL A 534 14.90 8.29 7.27
CA VAL A 534 14.07 9.35 7.86
C VAL A 534 12.66 9.35 7.29
N ASN A 535 12.52 9.20 5.96
CA ASN A 535 11.24 9.34 5.27
C ASN A 535 10.56 7.99 5.01
N GLU A 536 10.41 7.20 6.06
CA GLU A 536 9.58 6.01 6.11
C GLU A 536 8.42 6.22 7.08
N LEU A 537 7.21 5.90 6.66
CA LEU A 537 6.00 5.86 7.47
C LEU A 537 5.68 4.41 7.82
N VAL A 538 5.67 4.08 9.09
CA VAL A 538 5.22 2.76 9.58
C VAL A 538 3.71 2.81 9.82
N VAL A 539 2.96 1.92 9.19
CA VAL A 539 1.51 1.80 9.34
C VAL A 539 1.19 0.45 9.98
N ILE A 540 0.54 0.48 11.13
CA ILE A 540 0.14 -0.73 11.86
C ILE A 540 -1.36 -0.89 11.69
N VAL A 541 -1.76 -2.03 11.12
CA VAL A 541 -3.15 -2.37 10.82
C VAL A 541 -3.52 -3.72 11.43
N PRO A 542 -4.80 -3.96 11.74
CA PRO A 542 -5.24 -5.28 12.15
C PRO A 542 -5.12 -6.28 11.00
N GLN A 543 -4.84 -7.54 11.31
CA GLN A 543 -4.67 -8.62 10.32
C GLN A 543 -5.94 -8.82 9.47
N VAL A 544 -7.12 -8.55 10.03
CA VAL A 544 -8.40 -8.61 9.33
C VAL A 544 -8.54 -7.60 8.17
N GLU A 545 -7.71 -6.55 8.10
CA GLU A 545 -7.68 -5.67 6.92
C GLU A 545 -7.03 -6.33 5.69
N GLY A 546 -6.65 -7.59 5.78
CA GLY A 546 -6.16 -8.41 4.68
C GLY A 546 -4.89 -7.85 4.04
N ASP A 547 -4.83 -7.86 2.71
CA ASP A 547 -3.71 -7.30 1.96
C ASP A 547 -3.81 -5.77 1.87
N PHE A 548 -3.48 -5.08 2.97
CA PHE A 548 -3.47 -3.63 3.02
C PHE A 548 -2.42 -3.02 2.07
N VAL A 549 -1.29 -3.69 1.90
CA VAL A 549 -0.23 -3.26 0.96
C VAL A 549 -0.72 -3.35 -0.47
N GLY A 550 -1.27 -4.50 -0.87
CA GLY A 550 -1.82 -4.68 -2.22
C GLY A 550 -2.92 -3.67 -2.52
N ALA A 551 -3.81 -3.40 -1.56
CA ALA A 551 -4.85 -2.40 -1.72
C ALA A 551 -4.30 -0.96 -1.90
N ILE A 552 -3.26 -0.56 -1.17
CA ILE A 552 -2.58 0.74 -1.40
C ILE A 552 -1.91 0.75 -2.77
N GLN A 553 -1.23 -0.31 -3.14
CA GLN A 553 -0.55 -0.41 -4.44
C GLN A 553 -1.56 -0.33 -5.59
N GLN A 554 -2.70 -1.01 -5.45
CA GLN A 554 -3.80 -0.91 -6.41
C GLN A 554 -4.34 0.53 -6.49
N GLU A 555 -4.57 1.18 -5.36
CA GLU A 555 -5.05 2.56 -5.29
C GLU A 555 -4.08 3.55 -5.97
N ILE A 556 -2.76 3.41 -5.74
CA ILE A 556 -1.73 4.18 -6.45
C ILE A 556 -1.85 4.00 -7.96
N SER A 557 -2.08 2.78 -8.41
CA SER A 557 -2.21 2.45 -9.83
C SER A 557 -3.51 2.95 -10.44
N GLU A 558 -4.62 2.85 -9.72
CA GLU A 558 -5.95 3.31 -10.17
C GLU A 558 -6.02 4.82 -10.31
N HIS A 559 -5.35 5.57 -9.41
CA HIS A 559 -5.29 7.03 -9.46
C HIS A 559 -4.15 7.57 -10.34
N SER A 560 -3.34 6.69 -10.93
CA SER A 560 -2.34 7.09 -11.91
C SER A 560 -3.00 7.56 -13.21
N LEU A 561 -2.45 8.63 -13.80
CA LEU A 561 -2.85 9.07 -15.13
C LEU A 561 -2.41 8.09 -16.22
N ILE A 562 -1.27 7.43 -16.00
CA ILE A 562 -0.80 6.37 -16.90
C ILE A 562 -1.42 5.06 -16.44
N LYS A 563 -2.41 4.57 -17.18
CA LYS A 563 -3.12 3.33 -16.88
C LYS A 563 -2.29 2.10 -17.21
N GLN A 564 -2.54 1.00 -16.49
CA GLN A 564 -1.96 -0.31 -16.78
C GLN A 564 -2.49 -0.87 -18.09
N GLU A 565 -3.73 -0.55 -18.43
CA GLU A 565 -4.35 -0.87 -19.69
C GLU A 565 -4.02 0.21 -20.73
N PHE A 566 -3.61 -0.23 -21.91
CA PHE A 566 -3.25 0.64 -23.02
C PHE A 566 -3.73 0.06 -24.34
N SER A 567 -3.97 0.95 -25.30
CA SER A 567 -4.44 0.58 -26.62
C SER A 567 -3.30 0.49 -27.65
N ALA A 568 -3.61 -0.19 -28.76
CA ALA A 568 -2.78 -0.21 -29.97
C ALA A 568 -2.41 1.20 -30.44
N GLU A 569 -3.38 2.12 -30.41
CA GLU A 569 -3.18 3.52 -30.81
C GLU A 569 -2.16 4.24 -29.90
N GLU A 570 -2.17 3.99 -28.60
CA GLU A 570 -1.16 4.56 -27.68
C GLU A 570 0.25 4.04 -27.98
N LEU A 571 0.41 2.73 -28.28
CA LEU A 571 1.70 2.15 -28.69
C LEU A 571 2.23 2.77 -29.98
N GLU A 572 1.38 2.99 -30.96
CA GLU A 572 1.77 3.61 -32.23
C GLU A 572 2.10 5.10 -32.04
N LYS A 573 1.27 5.87 -31.34
CA LYS A 573 1.49 7.30 -31.06
C LYS A 573 2.74 7.56 -30.24
N SER A 574 3.08 6.68 -29.31
CA SER A 574 4.32 6.78 -28.52
C SER A 574 5.58 6.42 -29.34
N GLY A 575 5.41 5.88 -30.53
CA GLY A 575 6.49 5.43 -31.40
C GLY A 575 7.24 4.21 -30.86
N VAL A 576 6.57 3.39 -30.07
CA VAL A 576 7.06 2.10 -29.58
C VAL A 576 7.03 1.09 -30.72
N VAL A 577 5.96 1.05 -31.49
CA VAL A 577 5.74 0.10 -32.57
C VAL A 577 5.34 0.84 -33.85
N LYS A 578 5.73 0.32 -35.02
CA LYS A 578 5.30 0.83 -36.31
C LYS A 578 3.82 0.47 -36.55
N LYS A 579 3.13 1.34 -37.27
CA LYS A 579 1.71 1.17 -37.60
C LYS A 579 1.45 -0.22 -38.22
N GLY A 580 0.42 -0.90 -37.67
CA GLY A 580 -0.03 -2.21 -38.14
C GLY A 580 0.71 -3.42 -37.52
N TYR A 581 1.75 -3.22 -36.67
CA TYR A 581 2.48 -4.31 -36.02
C TYR A 581 2.12 -4.49 -34.54
N TYR A 582 1.17 -3.72 -34.00
CA TYR A 582 0.77 -3.79 -32.61
C TYR A 582 0.25 -5.18 -32.21
N GLY A 583 -0.53 -5.86 -33.06
CA GLY A 583 -1.09 -7.16 -32.75
C GLY A 583 -0.01 -8.22 -32.45
N VAL A 584 1.05 -8.23 -33.27
CA VAL A 584 2.21 -9.12 -33.04
C VAL A 584 2.90 -8.80 -31.73
N LEU A 585 3.06 -7.51 -31.38
CA LEU A 585 3.65 -7.12 -30.11
C LEU A 585 2.79 -7.53 -28.92
N LEU A 586 1.46 -7.30 -28.96
CA LEU A 586 0.57 -7.66 -27.87
C LEU A 586 0.53 -9.19 -27.64
N GLU A 587 0.50 -9.99 -28.69
CA GLU A 587 0.56 -11.45 -28.60
C GLU A 587 1.88 -11.93 -28.00
N THR A 588 2.99 -11.26 -28.38
CA THR A 588 4.29 -11.60 -27.85
C THR A 588 4.38 -11.25 -26.35
N LEU A 589 3.90 -10.08 -25.94
CA LEU A 589 3.88 -9.66 -24.52
C LEU A 589 2.98 -10.57 -23.67
N GLU A 590 1.86 -11.03 -24.19
CA GLU A 590 0.99 -12.01 -23.53
C GLU A 590 1.68 -13.37 -23.41
N GLY A 591 2.25 -13.87 -24.50
CA GLY A 591 3.00 -15.12 -24.51
C GLY A 591 4.22 -15.13 -23.58
N LEU A 592 4.86 -13.97 -23.39
CA LEU A 592 5.92 -13.77 -22.39
C LEU A 592 5.36 -13.56 -20.97
N GLY A 593 4.05 -13.43 -20.79
CA GLY A 593 3.36 -13.26 -19.51
C GLY A 593 3.61 -11.92 -18.85
N PHE A 594 3.70 -10.84 -19.65
CA PHE A 594 3.75 -9.46 -19.15
C PHE A 594 2.36 -8.93 -18.78
N GLY A 595 1.31 -9.49 -19.34
CA GLY A 595 -0.06 -9.10 -19.10
C GLY A 595 -1.05 -9.95 -19.91
N GLU A 596 -2.24 -9.43 -20.10
CA GLU A 596 -3.35 -10.09 -20.79
C GLU A 596 -4.00 -9.14 -21.79
N LYS A 597 -4.46 -9.66 -22.91
CA LYS A 597 -5.29 -8.94 -23.87
C LYS A 597 -6.70 -8.73 -23.29
N THR A 598 -7.19 -7.50 -23.27
CA THR A 598 -8.56 -7.13 -22.85
C THR A 598 -9.49 -6.91 -24.03
N GLY A 599 -9.03 -7.20 -25.25
CA GLY A 599 -9.71 -7.08 -26.53
C GLY A 599 -8.72 -7.16 -27.67
N ASP A 600 -9.18 -6.98 -28.92
CA ASP A 600 -8.32 -7.08 -30.10
C ASP A 600 -7.22 -6.01 -30.14
N GLU A 601 -7.47 -4.84 -29.55
CA GLU A 601 -6.61 -3.67 -29.61
C GLU A 601 -6.13 -3.17 -28.25
N ASN A 602 -6.52 -3.84 -27.14
CA ASN A 602 -6.20 -3.43 -25.79
C ASN A 602 -5.39 -4.50 -25.06
N PHE A 603 -4.48 -4.04 -24.20
CA PHE A 603 -3.63 -4.89 -23.38
C PHE A 603 -3.53 -4.32 -21.96
N LYS A 604 -3.66 -5.19 -20.97
CA LYS A 604 -3.54 -4.85 -19.55
C LYS A 604 -2.28 -5.48 -18.98
N LEU A 605 -1.36 -4.64 -18.53
CA LEU A 605 -0.15 -5.07 -17.82
C LEU A 605 -0.53 -5.55 -16.42
N THR A 606 -0.10 -6.76 -16.05
CA THR A 606 -0.45 -7.38 -14.75
C THR A 606 0.72 -7.46 -13.78
N LEU A 607 1.94 -7.18 -14.25
CA LEU A 607 3.16 -7.31 -13.46
C LEU A 607 3.38 -6.12 -12.53
N ASN A 608 3.85 -6.40 -11.31
CA ASN A 608 4.49 -5.41 -10.46
C ASN A 608 5.97 -5.23 -10.82
N GLN A 609 6.63 -4.22 -10.20
CA GLN A 609 8.01 -3.90 -10.53
C GLN A 609 9.00 -5.05 -10.30
N ASN A 610 8.83 -5.82 -9.22
CA ASN A 610 9.73 -6.94 -8.91
C ASN A 610 9.56 -8.10 -9.91
N GLU A 611 8.33 -8.37 -10.33
CA GLU A 611 8.01 -9.36 -11.35
C GLU A 611 8.54 -8.93 -12.71
N PHE A 612 8.38 -7.65 -13.04
CA PHE A 612 8.92 -7.09 -14.28
C PHE A 612 10.44 -7.23 -14.36
N LEU A 613 11.17 -6.86 -13.30
CA LEU A 613 12.64 -6.99 -13.26
C LEU A 613 13.11 -8.43 -13.45
N LYS A 614 12.36 -9.40 -12.94
CA LYS A 614 12.66 -10.82 -13.16
C LYS A 614 12.43 -11.27 -14.60
N LYS A 615 11.45 -10.67 -15.28
CA LYS A 615 11.05 -10.98 -16.64
C LYS A 615 11.69 -10.07 -17.69
N GLU A 616 12.27 -8.94 -17.32
CA GLU A 616 12.89 -7.97 -18.23
C GLU A 616 13.90 -8.62 -19.19
N PRO A 617 14.73 -9.62 -18.77
CA PRO A 617 15.60 -10.33 -19.70
C PRO A 617 14.87 -11.07 -20.84
N GLU A 618 13.60 -11.42 -20.65
CA GLU A 618 12.83 -12.10 -21.69
C GLU A 618 12.44 -11.13 -22.82
N LEU A 619 12.37 -9.80 -22.54
CA LEU A 619 12.15 -8.77 -23.55
C LEU A 619 13.32 -8.63 -24.53
N GLU A 620 14.54 -9.03 -24.16
CA GLU A 620 15.72 -8.96 -25.05
C GLU A 620 15.51 -9.74 -26.36
N ARG A 621 14.56 -10.69 -26.37
CA ARG A 621 14.16 -11.41 -27.59
C ARG A 621 13.55 -10.49 -28.66
N LEU A 622 13.01 -9.33 -28.24
CA LEU A 622 12.39 -8.33 -29.12
C LEU A 622 13.37 -7.26 -29.60
N LYS A 623 14.62 -7.28 -29.16
CA LYS A 623 15.61 -6.21 -29.41
C LYS A 623 15.92 -6.00 -30.89
N ASP A 624 15.95 -7.09 -31.65
CA ASP A 624 16.34 -7.06 -33.08
C ASP A 624 15.13 -6.89 -34.03
N GLU A 625 13.93 -6.70 -33.46
CA GLU A 625 12.71 -6.56 -34.26
C GLU A 625 12.63 -5.18 -34.92
N LYS A 626 12.68 -5.14 -36.26
CA LYS A 626 12.71 -3.92 -37.06
C LYS A 626 11.45 -3.05 -36.99
N TYR A 627 10.34 -3.59 -36.50
CA TYR A 627 9.08 -2.89 -36.34
C TYR A 627 8.96 -2.20 -34.96
N LEU A 628 9.90 -2.45 -34.05
CA LEU A 628 9.85 -2.05 -32.67
C LEU A 628 10.99 -1.09 -32.30
N ASN A 629 10.71 -0.12 -31.45
CA ASN A 629 11.72 0.64 -30.72
C ASN A 629 11.87 0.04 -29.32
N PHE A 630 12.87 -0.80 -29.12
CA PHE A 630 13.04 -1.60 -27.92
C PHE A 630 13.20 -0.75 -26.62
N GLU A 631 14.00 0.32 -26.68
CA GLU A 631 14.19 1.19 -25.49
C GLU A 631 12.90 1.90 -25.11
N LYS A 632 12.17 2.41 -26.12
CA LYS A 632 10.86 3.01 -25.87
C LYS A 632 9.84 2.01 -25.34
N LEU A 633 9.89 0.76 -25.76
CA LEU A 633 9.01 -0.30 -25.21
C LEU A 633 9.30 -0.52 -23.72
N LYS A 634 10.57 -0.62 -23.34
CA LYS A 634 10.95 -0.82 -21.94
C LYS A 634 10.46 0.33 -21.06
N ASP A 635 10.68 1.55 -21.49
CA ASP A 635 10.22 2.75 -20.78
C ASP A 635 8.69 2.79 -20.70
N PHE A 636 8.01 2.50 -21.81
CA PHE A 636 6.54 2.48 -21.90
C PHE A 636 5.93 1.46 -20.93
N LEU A 637 6.50 0.26 -20.83
CA LEU A 637 6.03 -0.76 -19.90
C LEU A 637 6.35 -0.40 -18.44
N LYS A 638 7.56 0.10 -18.15
CA LYS A 638 7.97 0.52 -16.80
C LYS A 638 7.05 1.58 -16.22
N ASP A 639 6.64 2.54 -17.03
CA ASP A 639 5.71 3.60 -16.61
C ASP A 639 4.33 3.06 -16.19
N ARG A 640 3.95 1.86 -16.68
CA ARG A 640 2.64 1.23 -16.47
C ARG A 640 2.62 0.08 -15.47
N LEU A 641 3.74 -0.20 -14.80
CA LEU A 641 3.80 -1.27 -13.80
C LEU A 641 2.86 -1.03 -12.62
N VAL A 642 2.36 -2.12 -12.06
CA VAL A 642 1.45 -2.10 -10.92
C VAL A 642 2.19 -1.71 -9.64
N GLY A 643 1.59 -0.82 -8.86
CA GLY A 643 2.07 -0.45 -7.54
C GLY A 643 3.35 0.39 -7.51
N ASN A 644 3.99 0.42 -6.36
CA ASN A 644 5.22 1.16 -6.12
C ASN A 644 6.11 0.44 -5.09
N PRO A 645 7.41 0.25 -5.33
CA PRO A 645 8.32 -0.46 -4.43
C PRO A 645 8.54 0.26 -3.09
N ARG A 646 8.15 1.52 -2.99
CA ARG A 646 8.22 2.29 -1.73
C ARG A 646 7.05 2.01 -0.79
N VAL A 647 6.09 1.15 -1.20
CA VAL A 647 4.99 0.64 -0.38
C VAL A 647 5.20 -0.85 -0.18
N ARG A 648 5.44 -1.28 1.06
CA ARG A 648 5.83 -2.66 1.38
C ARG A 648 5.32 -3.12 2.73
N ASN A 649 5.33 -4.42 2.98
CA ASN A 649 5.17 -4.95 4.32
C ASN A 649 6.41 -4.60 5.19
N LYS A 650 6.21 -4.22 6.45
CA LYS A 650 7.30 -3.93 7.40
C LYS A 650 8.23 -5.13 7.55
N ASN A 651 7.69 -6.33 7.45
CA ASN A 651 8.42 -7.59 7.54
C ASN A 651 9.05 -8.03 6.20
N GLU A 652 8.70 -7.37 5.07
CA GLU A 652 9.45 -7.50 3.82
C GLU A 652 10.72 -6.66 3.94
N ARG A 653 11.83 -7.35 4.08
CA ARG A 653 13.11 -6.73 4.42
C ARG A 653 13.66 -5.80 3.35
N LYS A 654 14.22 -4.66 3.80
CA LYS A 654 15.43 -4.12 3.16
C LYS A 654 16.45 -5.24 3.22
N THR A 655 16.82 -5.81 2.09
CA THR A 655 17.99 -6.68 1.96
C THR A 655 19.20 -5.79 2.25
N GLU A 656 19.63 -5.72 3.52
CA GLU A 656 20.99 -5.26 3.79
C GLU A 656 21.89 -6.21 3.01
N LYS A 657 22.72 -5.66 2.13
CA LYS A 657 23.58 -6.45 1.28
C LYS A 657 24.60 -7.19 2.14
N ILE A 658 24.57 -8.51 2.10
CA ILE A 658 25.51 -9.37 2.82
C ILE A 658 26.83 -9.33 2.09
N LYS A 659 27.87 -8.84 2.75
CA LYS A 659 29.19 -8.71 2.15
C LYS A 659 29.90 -10.07 2.14
N ILE A 660 30.40 -10.46 0.98
CA ILE A 660 31.09 -11.74 0.78
C ILE A 660 32.56 -11.59 1.14
N ASN A 661 33.06 -12.49 2.00
CA ASN A 661 34.48 -12.66 2.22
C ASN A 661 35.09 -13.42 1.03
N LYS A 662 35.69 -12.70 0.09
CA LYS A 662 36.20 -13.27 -1.16
C LYS A 662 37.30 -14.34 -0.95
N GLU A 663 38.10 -14.22 0.10
CA GLU A 663 39.12 -15.21 0.42
C GLU A 663 38.52 -16.50 0.94
N ASN A 664 37.57 -16.42 1.80
CA ASN A 664 36.83 -17.58 2.31
C ASN A 664 35.96 -18.20 1.20
N PHE A 665 35.38 -17.38 0.31
CA PHE A 665 34.66 -17.93 -0.83
C PHE A 665 35.51 -18.79 -1.76
N LYS A 666 36.76 -18.43 -2.02
CA LYS A 666 37.69 -19.26 -2.80
C LYS A 666 37.86 -20.66 -2.20
N LYS A 667 37.87 -20.77 -0.86
CA LYS A 667 37.93 -22.06 -0.16
C LYS A 667 36.61 -22.83 -0.26
N PHE A 668 35.51 -22.12 -0.43
CA PHE A 668 34.15 -22.65 -0.51
C PHE A 668 33.69 -22.99 -1.93
N GLU A 669 34.39 -22.48 -2.94
CA GLU A 669 34.03 -22.54 -4.36
C GLU A 669 33.72 -23.95 -4.85
N THR A 670 34.50 -24.95 -4.41
CA THR A 670 34.31 -26.36 -4.78
C THR A 670 32.98 -26.92 -4.29
N LEU A 671 32.55 -26.53 -3.07
CA LEU A 671 31.25 -26.92 -2.51
C LEU A 671 30.12 -26.25 -3.29
N TRP A 672 30.22 -24.94 -3.53
CA TRP A 672 29.23 -24.21 -4.31
C TRP A 672 29.11 -24.79 -5.74
N ALA A 673 30.24 -25.12 -6.33
CA ALA A 673 30.29 -25.81 -7.61
C ALA A 673 29.52 -27.15 -7.59
N GLY A 674 29.75 -27.96 -6.58
CA GLY A 674 29.04 -29.24 -6.40
C GLY A 674 27.52 -29.07 -6.26
N LEU A 675 27.05 -28.06 -5.51
CA LEU A 675 25.64 -27.81 -5.30
C LEU A 675 24.91 -27.29 -6.56
N ASN A 676 25.62 -26.58 -7.42
CA ASN A 676 25.06 -26.01 -8.66
C ASN A 676 25.07 -26.97 -9.85
N HIS A 677 25.31 -28.27 -9.65
CA HIS A 677 25.16 -29.26 -10.70
C HIS A 677 23.70 -29.33 -11.19
N GLN A 678 23.50 -29.24 -12.49
CA GLN A 678 22.17 -29.46 -13.07
C GLN A 678 21.84 -30.96 -12.96
N ALA A 679 20.82 -31.23 -12.16
CA ALA A 679 20.28 -32.57 -11.99
C ALA A 679 18.93 -32.70 -12.68
N ARG A 680 18.75 -33.75 -13.43
CA ARG A 680 17.46 -34.16 -13.95
C ARG A 680 16.93 -35.32 -13.12
N ILE A 681 15.73 -35.19 -12.60
CA ILE A 681 15.07 -36.30 -11.90
C ILE A 681 14.57 -37.29 -12.97
N ALA A 682 14.90 -38.55 -12.77
CA ALA A 682 14.31 -39.64 -13.52
C ALA A 682 13.42 -40.47 -12.59
N TYR A 683 12.23 -40.76 -13.07
CA TYR A 683 11.22 -41.55 -12.36
C TYR A 683 11.09 -42.91 -13.07
N ALA A 684 11.24 -44.00 -12.35
CA ALA A 684 10.94 -45.35 -12.85
C ALA A 684 9.49 -45.71 -12.48
N ILE A 685 8.49 -45.12 -13.17
CA ILE A 685 7.07 -45.34 -12.93
C ILE A 685 6.51 -46.19 -14.07
N ASP A 686 5.76 -47.25 -13.72
CA ASP A 686 4.86 -47.88 -14.66
C ASP A 686 3.60 -47.02 -14.84
N SER A 687 3.50 -46.41 -16.01
CA SER A 687 2.43 -45.46 -16.34
C SER A 687 1.03 -46.11 -16.34
N GLU A 688 0.90 -47.36 -16.68
CA GLU A 688 -0.37 -48.05 -16.71
C GLU A 688 -0.85 -48.34 -15.28
N SER A 689 0.02 -48.90 -14.43
CA SER A 689 -0.26 -49.16 -13.03
C SER A 689 -0.66 -47.87 -12.26
N LEU A 690 0.02 -46.74 -12.54
CA LEU A 690 -0.31 -45.46 -11.95
C LEU A 690 -1.69 -44.97 -12.37
N ILE A 691 -2.02 -45.08 -13.67
CA ILE A 691 -3.33 -44.67 -14.20
C ILE A 691 -4.44 -45.52 -13.56
N ASP A 692 -4.27 -46.82 -13.45
CA ASP A 692 -5.25 -47.72 -12.87
C ASP A 692 -5.48 -47.45 -11.36
N GLU A 693 -4.43 -47.10 -10.63
CA GLU A 693 -4.52 -46.71 -9.21
C GLU A 693 -5.26 -45.38 -9.04
N ILE A 694 -5.01 -44.40 -9.89
CA ILE A 694 -5.71 -43.12 -9.88
C ILE A 694 -7.21 -43.34 -10.15
N ILE A 695 -7.55 -44.14 -11.18
CA ILE A 695 -8.93 -44.47 -11.50
C ILE A 695 -9.63 -45.13 -10.31
N LYS A 696 -8.99 -46.14 -9.71
CA LYS A 696 -9.52 -46.86 -8.54
C LYS A 696 -9.82 -45.90 -7.38
N ASN A 697 -8.93 -44.97 -7.09
CA ASN A 697 -9.12 -44.02 -5.99
C ASN A 697 -10.21 -43.01 -6.30
N ILE A 698 -10.33 -42.53 -7.55
CA ILE A 698 -11.42 -41.62 -7.94
C ILE A 698 -12.79 -42.35 -7.77
N ASN A 699 -12.89 -43.57 -8.24
CA ASN A 699 -14.16 -44.32 -8.19
C ASN A 699 -14.54 -44.68 -6.75
N SER A 700 -13.58 -44.93 -5.86
CA SER A 700 -13.85 -45.37 -4.48
C SER A 700 -14.14 -44.22 -3.49
N SER A 701 -13.44 -43.09 -3.59
CA SER A 701 -13.45 -42.09 -2.51
C SER A 701 -13.69 -40.64 -2.97
N PHE A 702 -13.76 -40.40 -4.29
CA PHE A 702 -13.93 -39.03 -4.78
C PHE A 702 -15.39 -38.60 -4.77
N GLU A 703 -15.72 -37.55 -4.01
CA GLU A 703 -17.06 -36.95 -3.99
C GLU A 703 -16.99 -35.43 -4.00
N ILE A 704 -17.81 -34.81 -4.82
CA ILE A 704 -17.95 -33.36 -4.92
C ILE A 704 -19.40 -32.97 -4.78
N SER A 705 -19.70 -31.93 -3.98
CA SER A 705 -21.01 -31.30 -3.93
C SER A 705 -21.29 -30.48 -5.18
N SER A 706 -22.49 -30.58 -5.71
CA SER A 706 -22.93 -29.76 -6.84
C SER A 706 -22.98 -28.29 -6.44
N LYS A 707 -22.52 -27.41 -7.35
CA LYS A 707 -22.61 -25.96 -7.20
C LYS A 707 -23.99 -25.50 -7.72
N SER A 708 -24.90 -25.10 -6.82
CA SER A 708 -26.15 -24.47 -7.18
C SER A 708 -26.01 -22.95 -7.21
N VAL A 709 -26.41 -22.35 -8.35
CA VAL A 709 -26.52 -20.88 -8.45
C VAL A 709 -28.02 -20.55 -8.43
N SER A 710 -28.45 -19.85 -7.38
CA SER A 710 -29.81 -19.31 -7.33
C SER A 710 -29.93 -18.04 -8.16
N VAL A 711 -30.66 -18.08 -9.27
CA VAL A 711 -30.97 -16.89 -10.07
C VAL A 711 -32.34 -16.36 -9.66
N THR A 712 -32.37 -15.20 -9.02
CA THR A 712 -33.61 -14.49 -8.69
C THR A 712 -34.02 -13.59 -9.86
N MET A 713 -35.00 -13.94 -10.66
CA MET A 713 -35.56 -13.04 -11.66
C MET A 713 -36.63 -12.15 -11.06
N HIS A 714 -36.39 -10.86 -11.01
CA HIS A 714 -37.44 -9.87 -10.75
C HIS A 714 -38.18 -9.52 -12.04
N LYS A 715 -39.42 -10.00 -12.18
CA LYS A 715 -40.28 -9.54 -13.26
C LYS A 715 -41.02 -8.29 -12.78
N LYS A 716 -40.68 -7.12 -13.33
CA LYS A 716 -41.43 -5.90 -13.17
C LYS A 716 -42.76 -6.05 -13.93
N VAL A 717 -43.86 -6.18 -13.22
CA VAL A 717 -45.16 -6.06 -13.79
C VAL A 717 -45.76 -4.74 -13.34
N GLU A 718 -45.84 -3.78 -14.23
CA GLU A 718 -46.66 -2.58 -14.09
C GLU A 718 -48.12 -2.97 -14.26
N THR A 719 -48.82 -3.20 -13.16
CA THR A 719 -50.25 -2.98 -13.04
C THR A 719 -50.66 -3.00 -11.58
N MET A 720 -51.61 -2.14 -11.24
CA MET A 720 -52.17 -1.94 -9.89
C MET A 720 -52.66 -3.28 -9.27
N GLY A 721 -52.21 -3.53 -8.04
CA GLY A 721 -52.75 -4.61 -7.22
C GLY A 721 -51.66 -5.51 -6.62
N ASN A 722 -51.64 -5.58 -5.31
CA ASN A 722 -50.74 -6.38 -4.46
C ASN A 722 -50.63 -7.82 -4.96
N ASN A 723 -49.42 -8.27 -5.20
CA ASN A 723 -48.81 -9.56 -4.92
C ASN A 723 -47.64 -9.80 -5.90
N ALA A 724 -46.43 -9.45 -5.51
CA ALA A 724 -45.20 -9.86 -6.20
C ALA A 724 -44.85 -11.28 -5.71
N THR A 725 -45.09 -12.29 -6.53
CA THR A 725 -44.58 -13.64 -6.31
C THR A 725 -43.13 -13.71 -6.81
N THR A 726 -42.21 -13.85 -5.91
CA THR A 726 -40.81 -14.15 -6.22
C THR A 726 -40.69 -15.65 -6.51
N LYS A 727 -40.35 -16.02 -7.73
CA LYS A 727 -39.98 -17.41 -8.06
C LYS A 727 -38.45 -17.49 -8.05
N THR A 728 -37.92 -18.25 -7.12
CA THR A 728 -36.51 -18.62 -7.10
C THR A 728 -36.36 -19.88 -7.95
N PHE A 729 -35.54 -19.81 -8.98
CA PHE A 729 -35.18 -20.99 -9.77
C PHE A 729 -33.75 -21.36 -9.38
N GLU A 730 -33.57 -22.57 -8.86
CA GLU A 730 -32.23 -23.15 -8.77
C GLU A 730 -31.83 -23.62 -10.18
N ARG A 731 -30.80 -23.06 -10.74
CA ARG A 731 -30.15 -23.58 -11.93
C ARG A 731 -28.84 -24.22 -11.52
N GLU A 732 -28.62 -25.45 -11.92
CA GLU A 732 -27.29 -26.07 -11.90
C GLU A 732 -26.35 -25.21 -12.79
N SER A 733 -25.16 -24.96 -12.31
CA SER A 733 -24.16 -24.23 -13.08
C SER A 733 -23.87 -24.99 -14.36
N ALA A 734 -24.01 -24.31 -15.49
CA ALA A 734 -23.58 -24.88 -16.77
C ALA A 734 -22.04 -25.05 -16.76
N CYS A 735 -21.58 -26.18 -17.33
CA CYS A 735 -20.16 -26.43 -17.59
C CYS A 735 -19.62 -25.29 -18.46
N VAL A 736 -18.61 -24.58 -17.93
CA VAL A 736 -18.01 -23.42 -18.60
C VAL A 736 -16.78 -23.83 -19.39
N TRP A 737 -16.09 -24.88 -18.96
CA TRP A 737 -14.86 -25.35 -19.60
C TRP A 737 -15.17 -26.45 -20.62
N SER A 738 -14.52 -26.37 -21.76
CA SER A 738 -14.49 -27.51 -22.64
C SER A 738 -13.69 -28.65 -22.00
N LEU A 739 -14.02 -29.90 -22.35
CA LEU A 739 -13.24 -31.06 -21.85
C LEU A 739 -11.75 -30.94 -22.16
N HIS A 740 -11.41 -30.33 -23.29
CA HIS A 740 -10.00 -30.09 -23.69
C HIS A 740 -9.32 -29.10 -22.74
N GLU A 741 -9.96 -28.01 -22.39
CA GLU A 741 -9.42 -27.01 -21.45
C GLU A 741 -9.25 -27.60 -20.05
N PHE A 742 -10.22 -28.38 -19.57
CA PHE A 742 -10.15 -29.04 -18.28
C PHE A 742 -8.98 -30.04 -18.22
N ILE A 743 -8.84 -30.90 -19.23
CA ILE A 743 -7.74 -31.87 -19.32
C ILE A 743 -6.40 -31.13 -19.40
N SER A 744 -6.31 -30.06 -20.20
CA SER A 744 -5.08 -29.26 -20.32
C SER A 744 -4.69 -28.61 -19.00
N ALA A 745 -5.67 -28.03 -18.28
CA ALA A 745 -5.43 -27.44 -16.96
C ALA A 745 -4.96 -28.48 -15.94
N LEU A 746 -5.64 -29.64 -15.85
CA LEU A 746 -5.25 -30.72 -14.94
C LEU A 746 -3.88 -31.31 -15.31
N SER A 747 -3.62 -31.56 -16.60
CA SER A 747 -2.34 -32.03 -17.11
C SER A 747 -1.18 -31.12 -16.73
N ASN A 748 -1.38 -29.80 -16.89
CA ASN A 748 -0.38 -28.80 -16.51
C ASN A 748 -0.11 -28.78 -14.99
N LYS A 749 -1.15 -28.97 -14.17
CA LYS A 749 -1.02 -28.97 -12.71
C LYS A 749 -0.34 -30.23 -12.18
N VAL A 750 -0.76 -31.40 -12.65
CA VAL A 750 -0.22 -32.70 -12.18
C VAL A 750 1.01 -33.20 -12.94
N LYS A 751 1.43 -32.48 -13.99
CA LYS A 751 2.57 -32.81 -14.86
C LYS A 751 2.53 -34.21 -15.49
N LEU A 752 1.34 -34.68 -15.75
CA LEU A 752 1.12 -35.85 -16.61
C LEU A 752 0.81 -35.42 -18.06
N SER A 753 1.02 -36.31 -19.02
CA SER A 753 0.66 -35.99 -20.41
C SER A 753 -0.85 -35.83 -20.55
N PHE A 754 -1.27 -34.97 -21.49
CA PHE A 754 -2.69 -34.81 -21.83
C PHE A 754 -3.37 -36.16 -22.06
N LYS A 755 -2.65 -37.09 -22.80
CA LYS A 755 -3.16 -38.42 -23.09
C LYS A 755 -3.37 -39.28 -21.82
N SER A 756 -2.50 -39.15 -20.83
CA SER A 756 -2.64 -39.90 -19.56
C SER A 756 -3.83 -39.41 -18.75
N VAL A 757 -4.01 -38.09 -18.66
CA VAL A 757 -5.14 -37.47 -17.95
C VAL A 757 -6.46 -37.79 -18.67
N ALA A 758 -6.47 -37.70 -19.99
CA ALA A 758 -7.64 -38.07 -20.81
C ALA A 758 -8.04 -39.53 -20.57
N LYS A 759 -7.06 -40.46 -20.54
CA LYS A 759 -7.28 -41.89 -20.28
C LYS A 759 -7.89 -42.17 -18.90
N VAL A 760 -7.51 -41.36 -17.88
CA VAL A 760 -8.11 -41.46 -16.54
C VAL A 760 -9.55 -41.00 -16.59
N LEU A 761 -9.84 -39.83 -17.16
CA LEU A 761 -11.21 -39.27 -17.20
C LEU A 761 -12.16 -40.09 -18.08
N GLU A 762 -11.63 -40.78 -19.10
CA GLU A 762 -12.41 -41.70 -19.93
C GLU A 762 -12.82 -42.97 -19.16
N LYS A 763 -12.02 -43.41 -18.18
CA LYS A 763 -12.21 -44.70 -17.49
C LYS A 763 -12.82 -44.61 -16.11
N ILE A 764 -13.05 -43.42 -15.57
CA ILE A 764 -13.73 -43.26 -14.30
C ILE A 764 -15.21 -43.49 -14.44
N ASP A 765 -15.89 -43.79 -13.32
CA ASP A 765 -17.33 -44.00 -13.31
C ASP A 765 -18.12 -42.78 -13.78
N GLU A 766 -19.15 -42.97 -14.62
CA GLU A 766 -19.94 -41.90 -15.21
C GLU A 766 -20.51 -40.94 -14.16
N ASN A 767 -20.92 -41.44 -12.98
CA ASN A 767 -21.40 -40.63 -11.88
C ASN A 767 -20.31 -39.67 -11.34
N LYS A 768 -19.06 -40.11 -11.24
CA LYS A 768 -17.92 -39.27 -10.81
C LYS A 768 -17.59 -38.19 -11.84
N PHE A 769 -17.66 -38.56 -13.11
CA PHE A 769 -17.48 -37.62 -14.20
C PHE A 769 -18.56 -36.54 -14.25
N GLU A 770 -19.81 -36.90 -14.02
CA GLU A 770 -20.93 -35.95 -13.92
C GLU A 770 -20.79 -35.03 -12.67
N GLN A 771 -20.31 -35.53 -11.55
CA GLN A 771 -19.98 -34.67 -10.39
C GLN A 771 -18.94 -33.63 -10.73
N ILE A 772 -17.90 -34.00 -11.47
CA ILE A 772 -16.84 -33.06 -11.92
C ILE A 772 -17.43 -31.99 -12.82
N LYS A 773 -18.26 -32.34 -13.78
CA LYS A 773 -18.96 -31.40 -14.68
C LYS A 773 -19.84 -30.40 -13.92
N LYS A 774 -20.52 -30.86 -12.86
CA LYS A 774 -21.42 -30.00 -12.07
C LYS A 774 -20.67 -29.00 -11.19
N ASN A 775 -19.37 -29.21 -10.90
CA ASN A 775 -18.52 -28.31 -10.16
C ASN A 775 -17.06 -28.43 -10.60
N GLU A 776 -16.76 -27.90 -11.77
CA GLU A 776 -15.47 -28.04 -12.45
C GLU A 776 -14.29 -27.51 -11.64
N GLN A 777 -14.44 -26.36 -10.95
CA GLN A 777 -13.37 -25.76 -10.18
C GLN A 777 -12.97 -26.62 -8.97
N GLU A 778 -13.97 -27.11 -8.22
CA GLU A 778 -13.70 -28.00 -7.08
C GLU A 778 -13.24 -29.38 -7.59
N GLY A 779 -13.77 -29.82 -8.75
CA GLY A 779 -13.32 -31.01 -9.46
C GLY A 779 -11.82 -30.93 -9.81
N LEU A 780 -11.39 -29.84 -10.40
CA LEU A 780 -10.01 -29.61 -10.75
C LEU A 780 -9.10 -29.61 -9.51
N ARG A 781 -9.49 -28.89 -8.47
CA ARG A 781 -8.73 -28.80 -7.22
C ARG A 781 -8.56 -30.17 -6.54
N ARG A 782 -9.65 -30.90 -6.36
CA ARG A 782 -9.62 -32.22 -5.69
C ARG A 782 -8.94 -33.28 -6.52
N LEU A 783 -9.11 -33.26 -7.84
CA LEU A 783 -8.34 -34.15 -8.71
C LEU A 783 -6.85 -33.85 -8.68
N GLU A 784 -6.47 -32.58 -8.67
CA GLU A 784 -5.07 -32.17 -8.50
C GLU A 784 -4.46 -32.77 -7.23
N GLU A 785 -5.13 -32.60 -6.08
CA GLU A 785 -4.69 -33.14 -4.79
C GLU A 785 -4.54 -34.66 -4.82
N LEU A 786 -5.56 -35.36 -5.32
CA LEU A 786 -5.57 -36.82 -5.39
C LEU A 786 -4.52 -37.37 -6.34
N PHE A 787 -4.38 -36.78 -7.52
CA PHE A 787 -3.36 -37.19 -8.49
C PHE A 787 -1.95 -36.99 -7.90
N LEU A 788 -1.68 -35.85 -7.32
CA LEU A 788 -0.38 -35.53 -6.73
C LEU A 788 -0.05 -36.47 -5.56
N GLU A 789 -1.03 -36.81 -4.73
CA GLU A 789 -0.83 -37.75 -3.63
C GLU A 789 -0.47 -39.16 -4.14
N ILE A 790 -1.24 -39.70 -5.10
CA ILE A 790 -0.98 -41.04 -5.67
C ILE A 790 0.33 -41.09 -6.45
N ILE A 791 0.57 -40.09 -7.29
CA ILE A 791 1.83 -39.99 -8.03
C ILE A 791 2.98 -39.95 -7.02
N TYR A 792 2.84 -39.21 -5.96
CA TYR A 792 3.85 -39.09 -4.93
C TYR A 792 4.13 -40.42 -4.22
N GLN A 793 3.10 -41.16 -3.81
CA GLN A 793 3.26 -42.46 -3.19
C GLN A 793 3.96 -43.45 -4.10
N ASN A 794 3.69 -43.40 -5.41
CA ASN A 794 4.32 -44.24 -6.43
C ASN A 794 5.78 -43.87 -6.79
N ILE A 795 6.11 -42.57 -6.54
CA ILE A 795 7.47 -42.05 -6.85
C ILE A 795 8.43 -42.22 -5.68
N LYS A 796 7.94 -42.25 -4.46
CA LYS A 796 8.70 -42.15 -3.20
C LYS A 796 10.00 -42.93 -3.15
N ASP A 797 10.01 -44.17 -3.67
CA ASP A 797 11.19 -45.03 -3.64
C ASP A 797 11.89 -45.18 -5.01
N LYS A 798 11.33 -44.59 -6.06
CA LYS A 798 11.77 -44.78 -7.45
C LYS A 798 12.42 -43.53 -8.07
N ILE A 799 12.78 -42.54 -7.25
CA ILE A 799 13.49 -41.34 -7.71
C ILE A 799 14.96 -41.66 -7.87
N SER A 800 15.50 -41.34 -9.05
CA SER A 800 16.94 -41.31 -9.32
C SER A 800 17.33 -39.97 -9.94
N TYR A 801 18.60 -39.59 -9.76
CA TYR A 801 19.15 -38.37 -10.34
C TYR A 801 20.13 -38.67 -11.47
N GLN A 802 19.90 -38.01 -12.60
CA GLN A 802 20.86 -37.98 -13.71
C GLN A 802 21.55 -36.62 -13.68
N MET A 803 22.82 -36.59 -13.31
CA MET A 803 23.60 -35.35 -13.26
C MET A 803 24.11 -35.01 -14.65
N ARG A 804 24.10 -33.72 -15.02
CA ARG A 804 24.78 -33.21 -16.22
C ARG A 804 26.10 -32.59 -15.81
N GLU A 805 27.17 -32.90 -16.56
CA GLU A 805 28.43 -32.18 -16.41
C GLU A 805 28.22 -30.70 -16.78
N THR A 806 28.34 -29.82 -15.81
CA THR A 806 28.40 -28.38 -16.04
C THR A 806 29.85 -27.93 -15.91
N THR A 807 30.41 -27.46 -17.00
CA THR A 807 31.73 -26.81 -16.95
C THR A 807 31.67 -25.50 -16.21
N ILE A 808 32.62 -25.25 -15.31
CA ILE A 808 32.78 -24.05 -14.46
C ILE A 808 32.74 -22.73 -15.27
N LYS A 809 33.00 -22.75 -16.56
CA LYS A 809 33.06 -21.61 -17.47
C LYS A 809 31.70 -20.95 -17.80
N ASN A 810 30.55 -21.53 -17.45
CA ASN A 810 29.23 -21.01 -17.80
C ASN A 810 28.49 -20.41 -16.60
N ARG A 811 29.16 -20.05 -15.51
CA ARG A 811 28.59 -19.46 -14.33
C ARG A 811 28.63 -17.95 -14.44
N LYS A 812 27.76 -17.41 -15.26
CA LYS A 812 27.46 -15.99 -15.26
C LYS A 812 26.13 -15.80 -14.52
N ASN A 813 26.10 -14.83 -13.60
CA ASN A 813 24.89 -14.37 -12.94
C ASN A 813 24.23 -15.38 -11.98
N ASP A 814 24.97 -15.82 -10.96
CA ASP A 814 24.42 -16.56 -9.82
C ASP A 814 24.52 -15.73 -8.52
N ALA A 815 24.20 -16.32 -7.37
CA ALA A 815 24.24 -15.63 -6.08
C ALA A 815 25.62 -15.04 -5.72
N PHE A 816 26.71 -15.68 -6.16
CA PHE A 816 28.09 -15.31 -5.85
C PHE A 816 28.87 -14.73 -7.02
N TYR A 817 28.44 -14.93 -8.26
CA TYR A 817 29.12 -14.47 -9.46
C TYR A 817 28.29 -13.42 -10.21
N ASP A 818 28.96 -12.40 -10.75
CA ASP A 818 28.35 -11.39 -11.58
C ASP A 818 28.21 -11.84 -13.06
N GLU A 819 27.69 -10.98 -13.92
CA GLU A 819 27.53 -11.23 -15.35
C GLU A 819 28.85 -11.48 -16.08
N LYS A 820 29.98 -11.02 -15.53
CA LYS A 820 31.32 -11.25 -16.07
C LYS A 820 31.94 -12.53 -15.55
N GLY A 821 31.32 -13.18 -14.57
CA GLY A 821 31.82 -14.37 -13.90
C GLY A 821 32.85 -14.08 -12.80
N GLU A 822 32.86 -12.82 -12.27
CA GLU A 822 33.70 -12.44 -11.14
C GLU A 822 32.92 -12.58 -9.82
N ILE A 823 33.66 -12.83 -8.72
CA ILE A 823 33.07 -12.96 -7.39
C ILE A 823 32.50 -11.60 -6.98
N ARG A 824 31.19 -11.54 -6.71
CA ARG A 824 30.47 -10.35 -6.26
C ARG A 824 31.05 -9.81 -4.95
N GLU A 825 30.95 -8.52 -4.73
CA GLU A 825 31.24 -7.91 -3.43
C GLU A 825 30.14 -8.21 -2.40
N PHE A 826 28.91 -8.25 -2.86
CA PHE A 826 27.72 -8.51 -2.05
C PHE A 826 26.93 -9.68 -2.64
N LEU A 827 26.36 -10.50 -1.75
CA LEU A 827 25.50 -11.61 -2.14
C LEU A 827 24.26 -11.10 -2.89
N ASP A 828 23.93 -11.76 -3.99
CA ASP A 828 22.69 -11.52 -4.70
C ASP A 828 21.60 -12.47 -4.17
N GLY A 829 20.69 -11.93 -3.35
CA GLY A 829 19.63 -12.68 -2.72
C GLY A 829 19.59 -12.55 -1.19
N SER A 830 18.67 -13.29 -0.57
CA SER A 830 18.48 -13.37 0.87
C SER A 830 18.81 -14.77 1.38
N LEU A 831 19.44 -14.83 2.56
CA LEU A 831 19.73 -16.09 3.26
C LEU A 831 18.65 -16.49 4.26
N GLY A 832 17.91 -15.55 4.77
CA GLY A 832 16.92 -15.80 5.82
C GLY A 832 16.22 -14.55 6.30
N VAL A 833 15.56 -14.65 7.45
CA VAL A 833 14.65 -13.62 7.99
C VAL A 833 15.30 -12.70 9.00
N ASP A 834 16.11 -13.13 9.95
CA ASP A 834 16.71 -12.29 11.01
C ASP A 834 18.18 -12.01 10.77
N LYS A 835 18.57 -10.76 10.91
CA LYS A 835 19.99 -10.38 10.91
C LYS A 835 20.65 -10.96 12.15
N TYR A 836 21.73 -11.68 11.96
CA TYR A 836 22.52 -12.23 13.03
C TYR A 836 24.01 -11.92 12.85
N GLU A 837 24.59 -11.25 13.83
CA GLU A 837 26.03 -10.97 13.91
C GLU A 837 26.68 -12.07 14.74
N ILE A 838 27.70 -12.73 14.19
CA ILE A 838 28.39 -13.85 14.82
C ILE A 838 29.15 -13.31 16.05
N LYS A 839 28.92 -13.92 17.22
CA LYS A 839 29.55 -13.50 18.47
C LYS A 839 30.88 -14.18 18.68
N ASN A 840 31.05 -15.41 18.16
CA ASN A 840 32.28 -16.17 18.29
C ASN A 840 33.29 -15.72 17.23
N SER A 841 34.43 -15.14 17.64
CA SER A 841 35.48 -14.63 16.74
C SER A 841 36.06 -15.71 15.83
N SER A 842 36.28 -16.93 16.33
CA SER A 842 36.79 -18.05 15.54
C SER A 842 35.80 -18.51 14.47
N ALA A 843 34.49 -18.47 14.75
CA ALA A 843 33.46 -18.73 13.78
C ALA A 843 33.40 -17.61 12.73
N GLN A 844 33.50 -16.33 13.16
CA GLN A 844 33.49 -15.19 12.24
C GLN A 844 34.64 -15.20 11.24
N GLU A 845 35.86 -15.56 11.66
CA GLU A 845 37.03 -15.66 10.77
C GLU A 845 36.86 -16.73 9.67
N ARG A 846 36.09 -17.77 9.94
CA ARG A 846 35.82 -18.86 9.00
C ARG A 846 34.53 -18.69 8.22
N CYS A 847 33.78 -17.65 8.53
CA CYS A 847 32.51 -17.37 7.88
C CYS A 847 32.69 -16.91 6.42
N LEU A 848 31.78 -17.32 5.56
CA LEU A 848 31.71 -16.90 4.17
C LEU A 848 31.32 -15.41 4.01
N TYR A 849 30.78 -14.79 5.07
CA TYR A 849 30.26 -13.44 5.07
C TYR A 849 30.98 -12.55 6.12
N GLU A 850 31.25 -11.29 5.76
CA GLU A 850 32.06 -10.40 6.61
C GLU A 850 31.24 -9.68 7.69
N ASN A 851 30.00 -9.25 7.39
CA ASN A 851 29.28 -8.35 8.26
C ASN A 851 28.21 -9.04 9.13
N PHE A 852 27.39 -9.89 8.56
CA PHE A 852 26.32 -10.65 9.25
C PHE A 852 25.82 -11.79 8.38
N MET A 853 25.10 -12.73 8.99
CA MET A 853 24.26 -13.72 8.29
C MET A 853 22.78 -13.42 8.54
N GLN A 854 21.93 -13.90 7.64
CA GLN A 854 20.49 -13.91 7.88
C GLN A 854 20.09 -15.33 8.27
N VAL A 855 19.28 -15.45 9.33
CA VAL A 855 18.82 -16.71 9.92
C VAL A 855 17.30 -16.77 10.01
N ASP A 856 16.75 -17.96 10.01
CA ASP A 856 15.30 -18.19 10.10
C ASP A 856 14.84 -18.79 11.44
N SER A 857 15.79 -19.27 12.26
CA SER A 857 15.49 -19.98 13.50
C SER A 857 16.61 -19.89 14.54
N GLU A 858 16.27 -20.19 15.82
CA GLU A 858 17.27 -20.21 16.91
C GLU A 858 18.31 -21.33 16.68
N ILE A 859 17.89 -22.53 16.22
CA ILE A 859 18.84 -23.61 15.93
C ILE A 859 19.89 -23.22 14.87
N GLU A 860 19.55 -22.35 13.93
CA GLU A 860 20.52 -21.80 12.98
C GLU A 860 21.55 -20.90 13.67
N LYS A 861 21.11 -20.06 14.63
CA LYS A 861 22.01 -19.23 15.44
C LYS A 861 22.98 -20.08 16.26
N ASP A 862 22.46 -21.10 16.92
CA ASP A 862 23.27 -22.04 17.69
C ASP A 862 24.28 -22.76 16.77
N THR A 863 23.86 -23.20 15.61
CA THR A 863 24.72 -23.85 14.62
C THR A 863 25.85 -22.94 14.14
N ILE A 864 25.56 -21.64 13.96
CA ILE A 864 26.60 -20.64 13.61
C ILE A 864 27.61 -20.49 14.75
N GLU A 865 27.18 -20.37 15.98
CA GLU A 865 28.08 -20.23 17.15
C GLU A 865 28.88 -21.51 17.43
N GLU A 866 28.31 -22.68 17.14
CA GLU A 866 29.03 -23.97 17.17
C GLU A 866 30.06 -24.15 16.04
N SER A 867 30.05 -23.29 15.02
CA SER A 867 30.97 -23.36 13.86
C SER A 867 32.39 -22.84 14.18
N ASN A 868 32.82 -23.03 15.41
CA ASN A 868 34.15 -22.63 15.93
C ASN A 868 35.19 -23.80 15.94
N ASP A 869 34.80 -25.00 15.51
CA ASP A 869 35.69 -26.18 15.45
C ASP A 869 36.88 -25.93 14.49
N THR A 870 38.09 -26.26 14.95
CA THR A 870 39.32 -26.08 14.18
C THR A 870 39.39 -26.88 12.87
N LYS A 871 38.56 -27.91 12.74
CA LYS A 871 38.39 -28.73 11.53
C LYS A 871 37.60 -28.04 10.43
N ILE A 872 36.91 -26.94 10.75
CA ILE A 872 36.19 -26.16 9.76
C ILE A 872 37.17 -25.19 9.09
N ILE A 873 37.32 -25.30 7.78
CA ILE A 873 38.11 -24.37 6.95
C ILE A 873 37.32 -23.12 6.63
N VAL A 874 36.05 -23.33 6.21
CA VAL A 874 35.09 -22.27 5.87
C VAL A 874 33.67 -22.82 5.98
N PHE A 875 32.76 -21.95 6.37
CA PHE A 875 31.34 -22.27 6.39
C PHE A 875 30.49 -21.05 6.03
N GLY A 876 29.24 -21.30 5.68
CA GLY A 876 28.26 -20.25 5.47
C GLY A 876 26.87 -20.81 5.28
N LYS A 877 25.84 -19.99 5.57
CA LYS A 877 24.48 -20.28 5.19
C LYS A 877 24.37 -20.18 3.67
N LEU A 878 23.72 -21.16 3.07
CA LEU A 878 23.63 -21.27 1.62
C LEU A 878 22.55 -20.34 1.08
N PRO A 879 22.81 -19.62 -0.02
CA PRO A 879 21.71 -18.98 -0.76
C PRO A 879 20.79 -20.06 -1.30
N ARG A 880 19.53 -19.68 -1.57
CA ARG A 880 18.51 -20.65 -2.02
C ARG A 880 18.96 -21.42 -3.25
N VAL A 881 19.35 -22.65 -3.04
CA VAL A 881 19.69 -23.64 -4.08
C VAL A 881 18.41 -24.38 -4.46
N LYS A 882 18.16 -24.56 -5.76
CA LYS A 882 16.97 -25.28 -6.22
C LYS A 882 17.32 -26.75 -6.50
N ILE A 883 17.42 -27.57 -5.46
CA ILE A 883 17.54 -29.02 -5.61
C ILE A 883 16.15 -29.57 -5.91
N PRO A 884 15.89 -30.17 -7.07
CA PRO A 884 14.58 -30.73 -7.35
C PRO A 884 14.33 -31.97 -6.49
N VAL A 885 13.23 -32.02 -5.73
CA VAL A 885 12.90 -33.13 -4.80
C VAL A 885 11.58 -33.82 -5.10
N GLY A 886 10.95 -33.47 -6.21
CA GLY A 886 9.68 -34.05 -6.63
C GLY A 886 8.99 -33.18 -7.67
N LEU A 887 7.74 -33.52 -8.00
CA LEU A 887 6.95 -32.81 -8.98
C LEU A 887 6.85 -31.31 -8.62
N ASN A 888 7.65 -30.48 -9.27
CA ASN A 888 7.74 -29.03 -9.07
C ASN A 888 8.16 -28.55 -7.67
N GLN A 889 8.60 -29.44 -6.78
CA GLN A 889 9.13 -29.04 -5.49
C GLN A 889 10.66 -28.93 -5.56
N THR A 890 11.18 -27.89 -4.95
CA THR A 890 12.61 -27.68 -4.78
C THR A 890 12.95 -27.68 -3.29
N TYR A 891 14.16 -28.07 -3.00
CA TYR A 891 14.73 -28.09 -1.67
C TYR A 891 15.99 -27.23 -1.66
N SER A 892 16.24 -26.55 -0.56
CA SER A 892 17.42 -25.74 -0.33
C SER A 892 17.94 -26.07 1.06
N PRO A 893 19.14 -26.63 1.20
CA PRO A 893 19.75 -26.87 2.51
C PRO A 893 20.22 -25.56 3.14
N ASP A 894 20.39 -25.58 4.50
CA ASP A 894 20.68 -24.36 5.26
C ASP A 894 22.17 -23.98 5.21
N PHE A 895 23.07 -24.88 5.51
CA PHE A 895 24.50 -24.59 5.66
C PHE A 895 25.40 -25.46 4.79
N GLY A 896 26.50 -24.86 4.36
CA GLY A 896 27.61 -25.54 3.73
C GLY A 896 28.89 -25.36 4.53
N TYR A 897 29.67 -26.46 4.66
CA TYR A 897 30.94 -26.50 5.37
C TYR A 897 32.01 -27.14 4.50
N VAL A 898 33.21 -26.60 4.54
CA VAL A 898 34.41 -27.32 4.10
C VAL A 898 35.16 -27.72 5.35
N VAL A 899 35.23 -29.02 5.59
CA VAL A 899 35.91 -29.59 6.78
C VAL A 899 37.10 -30.44 6.39
N GLU A 900 38.15 -30.40 7.18
CA GLU A 900 39.40 -31.12 6.94
C GLU A 900 40.01 -31.62 8.24
N ASN A 901 40.62 -32.79 8.15
CA ASN A 901 41.60 -33.28 9.12
C ASN A 901 42.88 -33.64 8.39
N ASN A 902 43.91 -34.16 9.08
CA ASN A 902 45.22 -34.44 8.50
C ASN A 902 45.18 -35.37 7.29
N ASP A 903 44.12 -36.18 7.13
CA ASP A 903 44.01 -37.26 6.14
C ASP A 903 42.90 -37.05 5.13
N LYS A 904 41.88 -36.21 5.42
CA LYS A 904 40.67 -36.15 4.61
C LYS A 904 40.04 -34.76 4.60
N LYS A 905 39.70 -34.29 3.38
CA LYS A 905 38.90 -33.07 3.17
C LYS A 905 37.52 -33.44 2.64
N VAL A 906 36.46 -32.97 3.27
CA VAL A 906 35.08 -33.28 2.94
C VAL A 906 34.25 -32.00 2.80
N LEU A 907 33.35 -31.98 1.84
CA LEU A 907 32.32 -30.98 1.65
C LEU A 907 31.07 -31.45 2.44
N LEU A 908 30.70 -30.74 3.47
CA LEU A 908 29.58 -31.13 4.34
C LEU A 908 28.41 -30.11 4.16
N VAL A 909 27.23 -30.64 3.89
CA VAL A 909 25.99 -29.90 3.82
C VAL A 909 25.12 -30.25 5.01
N VAL A 910 24.66 -29.25 5.75
CA VAL A 910 23.88 -29.42 6.96
C VAL A 910 22.52 -28.79 6.81
N GLU A 911 21.49 -29.55 7.07
CA GLU A 911 20.11 -29.10 7.24
C GLU A 911 19.79 -29.01 8.74
N THR A 912 19.24 -27.91 9.20
CA THR A 912 18.85 -27.71 10.58
C THR A 912 17.36 -27.93 10.78
N LYS A 913 16.98 -28.59 11.88
CA LYS A 913 15.58 -28.84 12.25
C LYS A 913 15.35 -28.61 13.74
N GLY A 914 14.47 -27.67 14.07
CA GLY A 914 14.10 -27.26 15.42
C GLY A 914 13.25 -28.29 16.19
N VAL A 915 13.51 -29.58 16.00
CA VAL A 915 12.85 -30.71 16.69
C VAL A 915 13.87 -31.59 17.38
N GLU A 916 13.43 -32.36 18.38
CA GLU A 916 14.32 -33.23 19.13
C GLU A 916 14.65 -34.56 18.42
N ASN A 917 13.72 -35.08 17.59
CA ASN A 917 13.86 -36.37 16.90
C ASN A 917 13.27 -36.34 15.49
N GLU A 918 13.79 -37.21 14.59
CA GLU A 918 13.24 -37.39 13.22
C GLU A 918 11.75 -37.75 13.20
N ASN A 919 11.23 -38.38 14.28
CA ASN A 919 9.82 -38.76 14.37
C ASN A 919 8.88 -37.56 14.49
N GLU A 920 9.36 -36.41 15.00
CA GLU A 920 8.61 -35.17 15.19
C GLU A 920 8.55 -34.33 13.92
N LEU A 921 9.34 -34.69 12.91
CA LEU A 921 9.28 -34.04 11.61
C LEU A 921 7.95 -34.31 10.91
N ARG A 922 7.42 -33.31 10.23
CA ARG A 922 6.24 -33.47 9.37
C ARG A 922 6.57 -34.42 8.21
N ASP A 923 5.58 -35.14 7.72
CA ASP A 923 5.79 -36.10 6.63
C ASP A 923 6.39 -35.46 5.38
N GLU A 924 6.01 -34.23 5.06
CA GLU A 924 6.58 -33.48 3.96
C GLU A 924 8.08 -33.18 4.16
N GLU A 925 8.50 -32.84 5.38
CA GLU A 925 9.91 -32.59 5.69
C GLU A 925 10.74 -33.88 5.62
N LYS A 926 10.22 -34.99 6.17
CA LYS A 926 10.85 -36.32 6.06
C LYS A 926 11.09 -36.68 4.59
N ARG A 927 10.11 -36.40 3.74
CA ARG A 927 10.17 -36.65 2.30
C ARG A 927 11.26 -35.83 1.63
N LYS A 928 11.27 -34.50 1.88
CA LYS A 928 12.28 -33.58 1.31
C LYS A 928 13.69 -34.00 1.70
N ILE A 929 13.90 -34.32 2.98
CA ILE A 929 15.19 -34.79 3.50
C ILE A 929 15.61 -36.13 2.87
N SER A 930 14.71 -37.12 2.78
CA SER A 930 14.97 -38.39 2.15
C SER A 930 15.36 -38.26 0.67
N THR A 931 14.68 -37.37 -0.06
CA THR A 931 14.97 -37.16 -1.48
C THR A 931 16.26 -36.38 -1.66
N ALA A 932 16.54 -35.39 -0.78
CA ALA A 932 17.82 -34.68 -0.77
C ALA A 932 19.01 -35.63 -0.51
N LYS A 933 18.88 -36.58 0.41
CA LYS A 933 19.92 -37.63 0.62
C LYS A 933 20.25 -38.33 -0.67
N LYS A 934 19.27 -38.74 -1.48
CA LYS A 934 19.51 -39.39 -2.80
C LYS A 934 20.23 -38.50 -3.79
N PHE A 935 19.95 -37.16 -3.78
CA PHE A 935 20.68 -36.22 -4.62
C PHE A 935 22.17 -36.16 -4.24
N PHE A 936 22.48 -36.05 -2.96
CA PHE A 936 23.89 -36.01 -2.51
C PHE A 936 24.61 -37.33 -2.71
N GLU A 937 23.93 -38.48 -2.58
CA GLU A 937 24.47 -39.77 -2.96
C GLU A 937 24.79 -39.87 -4.47
N ALA A 938 23.95 -39.27 -5.31
CA ALA A 938 24.21 -39.23 -6.75
C ALA A 938 25.41 -38.34 -7.09
N LEU A 939 25.61 -37.22 -6.41
CA LEU A 939 26.80 -36.37 -6.52
C LEU A 939 28.08 -37.13 -6.08
N LYS A 940 27.99 -37.88 -4.97
CA LYS A 940 29.09 -38.68 -4.46
C LYS A 940 29.52 -39.78 -5.46
N LYS A 941 28.57 -40.43 -6.13
CA LYS A 941 28.84 -41.40 -7.19
C LYS A 941 29.57 -40.80 -8.40
N GLN A 942 29.53 -39.50 -8.61
CA GLN A 942 30.25 -38.77 -9.64
C GLN A 942 31.65 -38.27 -9.19
N GLY A 943 32.09 -38.65 -8.01
CA GLY A 943 33.39 -38.28 -7.47
C GLY A 943 33.46 -36.97 -6.70
N VAL A 944 32.31 -36.35 -6.41
CA VAL A 944 32.25 -35.18 -5.52
C VAL A 944 32.26 -35.67 -4.07
N ASN A 945 33.33 -35.37 -3.31
CA ASN A 945 33.42 -35.76 -1.90
C ASN A 945 32.53 -34.92 -1.03
N ILE A 946 31.23 -35.12 -1.11
CA ILE A 946 30.18 -34.35 -0.42
C ILE A 946 29.33 -35.25 0.49
N GLU A 947 29.10 -34.83 1.70
CA GLU A 947 28.21 -35.49 2.68
C GLU A 947 27.06 -34.59 3.06
N TYR A 948 25.88 -35.18 3.30
CA TYR A 948 24.69 -34.50 3.74
C TYR A 948 24.27 -35.01 5.11
N LYS A 949 24.02 -34.09 6.06
CA LYS A 949 23.57 -34.38 7.42
C LYS A 949 22.41 -33.51 7.81
N THR A 950 21.57 -34.03 8.70
CA THR A 950 20.50 -33.24 9.36
C THR A 950 20.92 -33.03 10.81
N LYS A 951 20.86 -31.79 11.30
CA LYS A 951 21.14 -31.40 12.68
C LYS A 951 19.81 -31.12 13.39
N MET A 952 19.52 -31.87 14.45
CA MET A 952 18.40 -31.66 15.35
C MET A 952 18.84 -30.85 16.59
N ASN A 953 17.88 -30.39 17.40
CA ASN A 953 18.19 -29.58 18.60
C ASN A 953 19.21 -30.24 19.55
N LYS A 954 19.12 -31.56 19.71
CA LYS A 954 20.02 -32.33 20.61
C LYS A 954 21.40 -32.59 20.00
N ASP A 955 21.61 -32.39 18.71
CA ASP A 955 22.84 -32.76 18.00
C ASP A 955 23.87 -31.64 18.12
N GLN A 956 25.11 -31.99 18.41
CA GLN A 956 26.23 -31.05 18.36
C GLN A 956 26.89 -31.08 16.98
N LEU A 957 27.16 -29.93 16.42
CA LEU A 957 27.81 -29.79 15.10
C LEU A 957 29.17 -30.52 15.05
N SER A 958 29.99 -30.39 16.11
CA SER A 958 31.27 -31.05 16.25
C SER A 958 31.18 -32.58 16.16
N ALA A 959 30.12 -33.18 16.69
CA ALA A 959 29.85 -34.61 16.61
C ALA A 959 29.59 -35.07 15.15
N LEU A 960 28.78 -34.29 14.43
CA LEU A 960 28.48 -34.53 13.00
C LEU A 960 29.72 -34.38 12.13
N ILE A 961 30.58 -33.41 12.40
CA ILE A 961 31.86 -33.23 11.68
C ILE A 961 32.79 -34.41 11.94
N ASN A 962 32.91 -34.85 13.18
CA ASN A 962 33.72 -36.02 13.55
C ASN A 962 33.23 -37.31 12.89
N GLU A 963 31.93 -37.53 12.83
CA GLU A 963 31.33 -38.69 12.15
C GLU A 963 31.70 -38.70 10.68
N VAL A 964 31.64 -37.56 9.99
CA VAL A 964 31.89 -37.43 8.57
C VAL A 964 33.41 -37.64 8.26
N LEU A 965 34.30 -37.07 9.07
CA LEU A 965 35.74 -37.17 8.88
C LEU A 965 36.28 -38.54 9.24
N ASN A 966 35.72 -39.26 10.21
CA ASN A 966 36.17 -40.58 10.69
C ASN A 966 35.54 -41.75 9.91
N ARG A 967 34.59 -41.49 9.02
CA ARG A 967 34.05 -42.54 8.15
C ARG A 967 35.17 -43.13 7.27
N LYS A 968 35.48 -44.45 7.43
CA LYS A 968 36.30 -45.18 6.50
C LYS A 968 35.46 -45.45 5.24
N ASP A 969 35.99 -45.11 4.10
CA ASP A 969 35.33 -45.32 2.79
C ASP A 969 35.12 -46.77 2.53
#